data_625d36d936c76aa301c73fa146a49ac0
#
_entry.id   625d36d936c76aa301c73fa146a49ac0
#
_cell.length_a   1.000
_cell.length_b   1.000
_cell.length_c   1.000
_cell.angle_alpha   90.00
_cell.angle_beta   90.00
_cell.angle_gamma   90.00
#
_symmetry.space_group_name_H-M   'P 1'
#
loop_
_entity.id
_entity.type
_entity.pdbx_description
1 polymer ?
#
loop_
_entity_poly.entity_id
_entity_poly.type
_entity_poly.pdbx_seq_one_letter_code
_entity_poly.pdbx_strand_id
1 'polypeptide(L)'
;MAASQDPLLLSNGGSERRKPLSRLTRSFARWVLKAFMWVIFLGWVFIFFFVPSGTGTDFYDDWVDATEGTLFGSTGSALVLYSAPIALIAVLAVPYLLLSETEEEQLTERGEKQKPKFSLGTFPVLVGWPFGVVTVAEFIGIVLFVVFVLWSVYAYTVVNLAILPSYGSLTPGEKRVQMLQMSAYCFGLVASSCLSFLFLPVARGSILLRLIDVPFEHATKYHIWLGNLIIFLVTVHGLCYMIVWFIRGIVLKSIIEWKSDGGANCAGVITYAFGFLIWLTALPPVRRKNFQLFFYTHHLYILFIIFLALHIGDANFSKFCGGIFLFMLDRFLRFFQSRKDVEVISATNFPCGTVGLVICKPKFLHYNALGFVFLRVREISKLQWHPFSVSSSPLDGKYHISVLIKAVGDWTWRLRQNVSNLSSQETQIFEPPTKFMVNVEGPYGHESPYHLMYRNLILVAGGSGISPFIAILSDILHRVKDSKPCLPRDVILVWAVKRSSEIPLLSTIGVKALNPSSLDGLNVNIQVYVTQELEPPLVGSIVISSKCESYPIFSYKSMFVCHLQEEGEFEKFKSLSVSNRSRGQGMSILVGTGDKGWSGTYVIVPILGFILLLGLLDVCYLNPYDISYWWYRGLLLLICMVVSVVLFGGFVIALWHAWENKCLSSEEDPAEDSVEARSMLQERTTPERDLYSDFTSINYGRRPDFKEIFGTASDSWGNVDIGVIVCGPQTLQSSVAKECRSQGLRRRRDGPVFHFNSHSFNL
;
A
#
# COMPACT_ATOMS: atom_id res chain seq x y z
N MET A 1 44.78 -50.20 20.60
CA MET A 1 44.82 -49.47 21.88
C MET A 1 45.20 -48.03 21.55
N ALA A 2 44.26 -47.17 21.55
CA ALA A 2 44.39 -45.71 21.76
C ALA A 2 42.99 -45.16 21.98
N ALA A 3 42.78 -44.61 23.14
CA ALA A 3 41.49 -44.15 23.65
C ALA A 3 41.08 -42.79 23.07
N SER A 4 39.82 -42.71 22.76
CA SER A 4 39.03 -41.50 22.52
C SER A 4 39.01 -40.64 23.79
N GLN A 5 39.24 -39.34 23.65
CA GLN A 5 38.89 -38.34 24.66
C GLN A 5 37.96 -37.31 24.00
N ASP A 6 36.68 -37.37 24.43
CA ASP A 6 35.70 -36.32 24.23
C ASP A 6 35.99 -35.12 25.15
N PRO A 7 35.90 -33.89 24.72
CA PRO A 7 35.82 -32.73 25.60
C PRO A 7 34.37 -32.43 25.99
N LEU A 8 34.15 -32.40 27.29
CA LEU A 8 32.95 -32.02 28.01
C LEU A 8 32.36 -30.67 27.57
N LEU A 9 31.11 -30.73 27.18
CA LEU A 9 30.17 -29.61 27.03
C LEU A 9 29.93 -28.97 28.42
N LEU A 10 30.30 -27.72 28.57
CA LEU A 10 29.75 -26.82 29.58
C LEU A 10 28.48 -26.17 29.06
N SER A 11 27.35 -26.65 29.59
CA SER A 11 26.06 -25.99 29.47
C SER A 11 26.04 -24.76 30.36
N ASN A 12 25.61 -23.60 29.82
CA ASN A 12 24.93 -22.62 30.64
C ASN A 12 24.11 -21.65 29.80
N GLY A 13 22.88 -21.41 30.23
CA GLY A 13 22.01 -20.39 29.74
C GLY A 13 20.67 -20.92 29.27
N GLY A 14 19.80 -21.30 30.23
CA GLY A 14 18.43 -21.69 29.98
C GLY A 14 17.60 -20.58 29.37
N SER A 15 17.55 -20.55 28.06
CA SER A 15 16.41 -20.01 27.33
C SER A 15 15.45 -21.19 27.16
N GLU A 16 14.34 -21.21 27.87
CA GLU A 16 13.21 -22.10 27.58
C GLU A 16 12.78 -21.87 26.15
N ARG A 17 13.31 -22.65 25.20
CA ARG A 17 12.76 -22.77 23.86
C ARG A 17 11.37 -23.36 24.03
N ARG A 18 10.33 -22.52 24.06
CA ARG A 18 8.94 -22.92 23.91
C ARG A 18 8.87 -23.88 22.72
N LYS A 19 8.45 -25.12 22.94
CA LYS A 19 8.27 -26.12 21.89
C LYS A 19 7.38 -25.48 20.81
N PRO A 20 7.77 -25.52 19.52
CA PRO A 20 6.93 -24.97 18.47
C PRO A 20 5.56 -25.64 18.53
N LEU A 21 4.48 -24.84 18.46
CA LEU A 21 3.11 -25.35 18.38
C LEU A 21 3.03 -26.35 17.22
N SER A 22 2.34 -27.48 17.42
CA SER A 22 2.14 -28.41 16.33
C SER A 22 1.43 -27.72 15.16
N ARG A 23 1.67 -28.13 13.92
CA ARG A 23 1.05 -27.56 12.72
C ARG A 23 -0.48 -27.53 12.83
N LEU A 24 -1.07 -28.61 13.37
CA LEU A 24 -2.51 -28.72 13.58
C LEU A 24 -3.04 -27.69 14.59
N THR A 25 -2.38 -27.50 15.72
CA THR A 25 -2.81 -26.52 16.74
C THR A 25 -2.67 -25.09 16.22
N ARG A 26 -1.64 -24.78 15.44
CA ARG A 26 -1.44 -23.48 14.81
C ARG A 26 -2.54 -23.19 13.75
N SER A 27 -2.84 -24.17 12.89
CA SER A 27 -3.90 -24.05 11.88
C SER A 27 -5.28 -23.89 12.51
N PHE A 28 -5.57 -24.66 13.58
CA PHE A 28 -6.82 -24.55 14.34
C PHE A 28 -6.95 -23.18 15.02
N ALA A 29 -5.90 -22.68 15.68
CA ALA A 29 -5.91 -21.36 16.31
C ALA A 29 -6.15 -20.24 15.28
N ARG A 30 -5.52 -20.33 14.11
CA ARG A 30 -5.79 -19.38 13.01
C ARG A 30 -7.23 -19.44 12.52
N TRP A 31 -7.79 -20.65 12.38
CA TRP A 31 -9.18 -20.79 11.97
C TRP A 31 -10.14 -20.17 13.00
N VAL A 32 -9.92 -20.39 14.29
CA VAL A 32 -10.71 -19.79 15.38
C VAL A 32 -10.62 -18.28 15.36
N LEU A 33 -9.41 -17.71 15.27
CA LEU A 33 -9.20 -16.27 15.19
C LEU A 33 -9.91 -15.67 13.97
N LYS A 34 -9.79 -16.32 12.81
CA LYS A 34 -10.44 -15.89 11.58
C LYS A 34 -11.96 -15.92 11.71
N ALA A 35 -12.53 -16.99 12.26
CA ALA A 35 -13.97 -17.12 12.48
C ALA A 35 -14.47 -16.03 13.44
N PHE A 36 -13.73 -15.76 14.52
CA PHE A 36 -14.09 -14.73 15.49
C PHE A 36 -14.04 -13.32 14.89
N MET A 37 -13.00 -12.99 14.12
CA MET A 37 -12.94 -11.72 13.39
C MET A 37 -14.09 -11.58 12.38
N TRP A 38 -14.50 -12.66 11.69
CA TRP A 38 -15.65 -12.64 10.81
C TRP A 38 -16.96 -12.38 11.57
N VAL A 39 -17.15 -12.99 12.75
CA VAL A 39 -18.33 -12.74 13.60
C VAL A 39 -18.39 -11.26 14.01
N ILE A 40 -17.27 -10.69 14.46
CA ILE A 40 -17.20 -9.27 14.82
C ILE A 40 -17.51 -8.39 13.60
N PHE A 41 -16.91 -8.69 12.44
CA PHE A 41 -17.14 -7.92 11.22
C PHE A 41 -18.58 -7.98 10.75
N LEU A 42 -19.20 -9.15 10.74
CA LEU A 42 -20.61 -9.31 10.35
C LEU A 42 -21.54 -8.62 11.36
N GLY A 43 -21.26 -8.69 12.67
CA GLY A 43 -21.99 -7.94 13.70
C GLY A 43 -21.84 -6.43 13.49
N TRP A 44 -20.65 -5.97 13.17
CA TRP A 44 -20.39 -4.55 12.87
C TRP A 44 -21.15 -4.07 11.62
N VAL A 45 -21.12 -4.84 10.53
CA VAL A 45 -21.93 -4.55 9.34
C VAL A 45 -23.42 -4.54 9.66
N PHE A 46 -23.89 -5.52 10.45
CA PHE A 46 -25.30 -5.57 10.89
C PHE A 46 -25.72 -4.29 11.61
N ILE A 47 -24.90 -3.74 12.51
CA ILE A 47 -25.20 -2.49 13.23
C ILE A 47 -25.42 -1.33 12.24
N PHE A 48 -24.61 -1.20 11.18
CA PHE A 48 -24.82 -0.16 10.18
C PHE A 48 -26.13 -0.29 9.42
N PHE A 49 -26.63 -1.51 9.20
CA PHE A 49 -27.92 -1.75 8.56
C PHE A 49 -29.09 -1.63 9.55
N PHE A 50 -28.88 -2.03 10.79
CA PHE A 50 -29.92 -2.11 11.81
C PHE A 50 -30.28 -0.74 12.41
N VAL A 51 -29.30 0.04 12.82
CA VAL A 51 -29.51 1.32 13.52
C VAL A 51 -30.35 2.32 12.73
N PRO A 52 -30.24 2.47 11.38
CA PRO A 52 -31.11 3.36 10.63
C PRO A 52 -32.59 2.99 10.64
N SER A 53 -32.94 1.74 10.96
CA SER A 53 -34.36 1.31 11.05
C SER A 53 -35.05 1.86 12.32
N GLY A 54 -36.41 1.92 12.36
CA GLY A 54 -37.16 2.39 13.53
C GLY A 54 -36.79 1.61 14.79
N THR A 55 -36.89 0.28 14.75
CA THR A 55 -36.48 -0.59 15.88
C THR A 55 -35.00 -0.47 16.24
N GLY A 56 -34.14 -0.19 15.26
CA GLY A 56 -32.71 0.02 15.49
C GLY A 56 -32.41 1.38 16.13
N THR A 57 -33.16 2.41 15.77
CA THR A 57 -33.10 3.73 16.43
C THR A 57 -33.54 3.61 17.89
N ASP A 58 -34.71 2.99 18.15
CA ASP A 58 -35.20 2.75 19.50
C ASP A 58 -34.20 1.95 20.35
N PHE A 59 -33.62 0.88 19.78
CA PHE A 59 -32.57 0.10 20.44
C PHE A 59 -31.32 0.96 20.75
N TYR A 60 -30.90 1.83 19.84
CA TYR A 60 -29.73 2.68 20.05
C TYR A 60 -29.97 3.71 21.14
N ASP A 61 -31.19 4.31 21.18
CA ASP A 61 -31.58 5.28 22.20
C ASP A 61 -31.67 4.60 23.57
N ASP A 62 -32.34 3.44 23.68
CA ASP A 62 -32.38 2.62 24.92
C ASP A 62 -30.99 2.23 25.40
N TRP A 63 -30.07 1.89 24.45
CA TRP A 63 -28.67 1.55 24.76
C TRP A 63 -27.90 2.76 25.30
N VAL A 64 -28.11 3.95 24.74
CA VAL A 64 -27.51 5.20 25.21
C VAL A 64 -28.02 5.54 26.60
N ASP A 65 -29.32 5.48 26.82
CA ASP A 65 -29.95 5.78 28.11
C ASP A 65 -29.48 4.80 29.21
N ALA A 66 -29.43 3.52 28.91
CA ALA A 66 -28.94 2.49 29.84
C ALA A 66 -27.44 2.66 30.20
N THR A 67 -26.67 3.32 29.39
CA THR A 67 -25.22 3.50 29.59
C THR A 67 -24.86 4.90 30.08
N GLU A 68 -25.76 5.84 30.17
CA GLU A 68 -25.53 7.23 30.55
C GLU A 68 -24.80 7.37 31.90
N GLY A 69 -25.20 6.56 32.91
CA GLY A 69 -24.55 6.53 34.22
C GLY A 69 -23.29 5.67 34.34
N THR A 70 -22.84 5.08 33.26
CA THR A 70 -21.64 4.22 33.27
C THR A 70 -20.36 4.99 32.91
N LEU A 71 -19.19 4.35 33.10
CA LEU A 71 -17.92 4.85 32.61
C LEU A 71 -18.01 5.05 31.08
N PHE A 72 -17.59 6.20 30.57
CA PHE A 72 -17.67 6.66 29.19
C PHE A 72 -19.08 7.10 28.69
N GLY A 73 -20.17 6.86 29.42
CA GLY A 73 -21.50 7.34 29.09
C GLY A 73 -21.94 7.10 27.63
N SER A 74 -22.63 8.08 27.05
CA SER A 74 -23.11 8.02 25.67
C SER A 74 -21.99 7.94 24.62
N THR A 75 -20.81 8.52 24.91
CA THR A 75 -19.61 8.41 24.08
C THR A 75 -19.14 6.95 23.97
N GLY A 76 -19.13 6.24 25.12
CA GLY A 76 -18.79 4.82 25.18
C GLY A 76 -19.73 3.94 24.40
N SER A 77 -21.02 4.24 24.41
CA SER A 77 -22.05 3.52 23.65
C SER A 77 -21.76 3.55 22.15
N ALA A 78 -21.48 4.72 21.60
CA ALA A 78 -21.11 4.87 20.18
C ALA A 78 -19.75 4.24 19.85
N LEU A 79 -18.75 4.36 20.75
CA LEU A 79 -17.44 3.72 20.57
C LEU A 79 -17.56 2.20 20.52
N VAL A 80 -18.32 1.58 21.42
CA VAL A 80 -18.48 0.11 21.48
C VAL A 80 -19.17 -0.43 20.23
N LEU A 81 -20.20 0.25 19.73
CA LEU A 81 -20.96 -0.21 18.57
C LEU A 81 -20.21 0.00 17.23
N TYR A 82 -19.47 1.10 17.07
CA TYR A 82 -18.96 1.50 15.77
C TYR A 82 -17.43 1.43 15.63
N SER A 83 -16.68 1.85 16.64
CA SER A 83 -15.22 1.95 16.57
C SER A 83 -14.50 0.77 17.22
N ALA A 84 -15.01 0.24 18.33
CA ALA A 84 -14.40 -0.90 19.01
C ALA A 84 -14.30 -2.17 18.15
N PRO A 85 -15.28 -2.53 17.31
CA PRO A 85 -15.17 -3.70 16.45
C PRO A 85 -13.95 -3.64 15.52
N ILE A 86 -13.68 -2.49 14.90
CA ILE A 86 -12.52 -2.29 14.01
C ILE A 86 -11.20 -2.36 14.80
N ALA A 87 -11.15 -1.73 15.98
CA ALA A 87 -9.98 -1.80 16.86
C ALA A 87 -9.73 -3.24 17.35
N LEU A 88 -10.78 -3.97 17.70
CA LEU A 88 -10.69 -5.37 18.14
C LEU A 88 -10.24 -6.29 17.01
N ILE A 89 -10.74 -6.11 15.77
CA ILE A 89 -10.24 -6.84 14.61
C ILE A 89 -8.76 -6.54 14.39
N ALA A 90 -8.32 -5.28 14.53
CA ALA A 90 -6.91 -4.91 14.41
C ALA A 90 -6.03 -5.59 15.48
N VAL A 91 -6.52 -5.67 16.72
CA VAL A 91 -5.84 -6.40 17.81
C VAL A 91 -5.77 -7.90 17.53
N LEU A 92 -6.87 -8.53 17.09
CA LEU A 92 -6.93 -9.96 16.76
C LEU A 92 -6.14 -10.33 15.50
N ALA A 93 -5.97 -9.38 14.57
CA ALA A 93 -5.14 -9.58 13.39
C ALA A 93 -3.66 -9.81 13.76
N VAL A 94 -3.18 -9.27 14.88
CA VAL A 94 -1.79 -9.47 15.35
C VAL A 94 -1.47 -10.95 15.57
N PRO A 95 -2.13 -11.67 16.49
CA PRO A 95 -1.86 -13.09 16.69
C PRO A 95 -2.15 -13.91 15.44
N TYR A 96 -3.17 -13.55 14.65
CA TYR A 96 -3.45 -14.21 13.38
C TYR A 96 -2.27 -14.14 12.41
N LEU A 97 -1.66 -12.95 12.23
CA LEU A 97 -0.50 -12.75 11.37
C LEU A 97 0.78 -13.39 11.94
N LEU A 98 0.94 -13.42 13.26
CA LEU A 98 2.05 -14.12 13.92
C LEU A 98 1.97 -15.63 13.73
N LEU A 99 0.75 -16.20 13.71
CA LEU A 99 0.49 -17.61 13.46
C LEU A 99 0.42 -17.93 11.95
N SER A 100 0.63 -16.96 11.05
CA SER A 100 0.62 -17.19 9.62
C SER A 100 1.70 -18.21 9.23
N GLU A 101 1.37 -19.05 8.25
CA GLU A 101 2.30 -20.03 7.70
C GLU A 101 3.50 -19.32 7.09
N THR A 102 4.64 -19.96 7.19
CA THR A 102 5.84 -19.51 6.47
C THR A 102 5.60 -19.63 4.96
N GLU A 103 6.34 -18.86 4.20
CA GLU A 103 6.28 -18.89 2.73
C GLU A 103 6.49 -20.31 2.20
N GLU A 104 7.45 -21.05 2.77
CA GLU A 104 7.75 -22.42 2.39
C GLU A 104 6.59 -23.39 2.68
N GLU A 105 5.90 -23.22 3.81
CA GLU A 105 4.73 -24.04 4.16
C GLU A 105 3.57 -23.77 3.17
N GLN A 106 3.33 -22.50 2.80
CA GLN A 106 2.30 -22.12 1.84
C GLN A 106 2.55 -22.70 0.44
N LEU A 107 3.80 -22.66 -0.02
CA LEU A 107 4.18 -23.19 -1.32
C LEU A 107 4.06 -24.72 -1.37
N THR A 108 4.46 -25.42 -0.29
CA THR A 108 4.35 -26.87 -0.20
C THR A 108 2.89 -27.34 -0.24
N GLU A 109 2.00 -26.71 0.54
CA GLU A 109 0.57 -27.03 0.51
C GLU A 109 -0.09 -26.80 -0.85
N ARG A 110 0.33 -25.77 -1.57
CA ARG A 110 -0.24 -25.43 -2.87
C ARG A 110 0.29 -26.36 -3.96
N GLY A 111 1.52 -26.84 -3.85
CA GLY A 111 2.10 -27.82 -4.75
C GLY A 111 1.37 -29.16 -4.72
N GLU A 112 0.78 -29.54 -3.58
CA GLU A 112 -0.04 -30.76 -3.44
C GLU A 112 -1.43 -30.64 -4.06
N LYS A 113 -1.98 -29.40 -4.17
CA LYS A 113 -3.32 -29.14 -4.72
C LYS A 113 -3.27 -28.89 -6.23
N GLN A 114 -3.39 -29.92 -7.02
CA GLN A 114 -3.24 -29.87 -8.51
C GLN A 114 -4.49 -29.43 -9.28
N LYS A 115 -5.65 -29.26 -8.66
CA LYS A 115 -6.90 -28.92 -9.41
C LYS A 115 -7.09 -27.40 -9.49
N PRO A 116 -7.34 -26.86 -10.72
CA PRO A 116 -7.61 -25.44 -10.92
C PRO A 116 -8.82 -24.99 -10.11
N LYS A 117 -8.68 -23.87 -9.39
CA LYS A 117 -9.71 -23.35 -8.50
C LYS A 117 -10.08 -21.92 -8.86
N PHE A 118 -11.34 -21.70 -9.23
CA PHE A 118 -11.89 -20.37 -9.45
C PHE A 118 -11.76 -19.51 -8.16
N SER A 119 -11.29 -18.26 -8.30
CA SER A 119 -11.15 -17.31 -7.22
C SER A 119 -11.93 -16.04 -7.48
N LEU A 120 -12.83 -15.67 -6.54
CA LEU A 120 -13.62 -14.44 -6.63
C LEU A 120 -12.74 -13.17 -6.58
N GLY A 121 -11.59 -13.25 -5.90
CA GLY A 121 -10.66 -12.11 -5.75
C GLY A 121 -9.79 -11.83 -6.99
N THR A 122 -9.69 -12.79 -7.92
CA THR A 122 -8.80 -12.65 -9.09
C THR A 122 -9.55 -12.67 -10.44
N PHE A 123 -10.87 -12.84 -10.43
CA PHE A 123 -11.68 -12.83 -11.66
C PHE A 123 -12.23 -11.42 -11.93
N PRO A 124 -11.84 -10.73 -13.05
CA PRO A 124 -12.31 -9.40 -13.39
C PRO A 124 -13.72 -9.42 -13.95
N VAL A 125 -14.65 -8.66 -13.35
CA VAL A 125 -16.06 -8.52 -13.79
C VAL A 125 -16.27 -7.22 -14.55
N LEU A 126 -15.90 -6.09 -13.94
CA LEU A 126 -16.00 -4.80 -14.58
C LEU A 126 -14.61 -4.37 -15.06
N VAL A 127 -14.56 -3.92 -16.33
CA VAL A 127 -13.32 -3.46 -16.93
C VAL A 127 -13.59 -2.19 -17.73
N GLY A 128 -13.09 -1.07 -17.27
CA GLY A 128 -13.19 0.22 -17.95
C GLY A 128 -13.56 1.38 -17.04
N TRP A 129 -13.63 2.55 -17.63
CA TRP A 129 -14.02 3.79 -16.92
C TRP A 129 -15.48 3.70 -16.44
N PRO A 130 -15.85 4.23 -15.25
CA PRO A 130 -15.00 4.97 -14.30
C PRO A 130 -14.29 4.10 -13.25
N PHE A 131 -14.60 2.80 -13.15
CA PHE A 131 -14.18 1.94 -12.03
C PHE A 131 -12.80 1.27 -12.22
N GLY A 132 -12.25 1.30 -13.45
CA GLY A 132 -11.04 0.55 -13.77
C GLY A 132 -11.31 -0.96 -13.88
N VAL A 133 -10.43 -1.78 -13.33
CA VAL A 133 -10.63 -3.23 -13.21
C VAL A 133 -11.18 -3.54 -11.82
N VAL A 134 -12.34 -4.21 -11.79
CA VAL A 134 -13.03 -4.63 -10.57
C VAL A 134 -13.25 -6.14 -10.61
N THR A 135 -12.79 -6.83 -9.59
CA THR A 135 -12.97 -8.28 -9.41
C THR A 135 -14.37 -8.61 -8.90
N VAL A 136 -14.77 -9.91 -8.93
CA VAL A 136 -16.06 -10.36 -8.39
C VAL A 136 -16.22 -9.99 -6.92
N ALA A 137 -15.19 -10.24 -6.10
CA ALA A 137 -15.23 -9.94 -4.68
C ALA A 137 -15.42 -8.44 -4.42
N GLU A 138 -14.70 -7.59 -5.15
CA GLU A 138 -14.86 -6.13 -5.07
C GLU A 138 -16.25 -5.68 -5.55
N PHE A 139 -16.77 -6.26 -6.63
CA PHE A 139 -18.09 -5.94 -7.15
C PHE A 139 -19.19 -6.25 -6.14
N ILE A 140 -19.13 -7.41 -5.48
CA ILE A 140 -20.04 -7.77 -4.39
C ILE A 140 -19.96 -6.73 -3.27
N GLY A 141 -18.76 -6.34 -2.85
CA GLY A 141 -18.55 -5.30 -1.83
C GLY A 141 -19.14 -3.95 -2.23
N ILE A 142 -18.96 -3.52 -3.48
CA ILE A 142 -19.54 -2.28 -4.01
C ILE A 142 -21.07 -2.34 -3.98
N VAL A 143 -21.66 -3.43 -4.45
CA VAL A 143 -23.13 -3.60 -4.48
C VAL A 143 -23.69 -3.56 -3.05
N LEU A 144 -23.09 -4.30 -2.12
CA LEU A 144 -23.52 -4.28 -0.71
C LEU A 144 -23.41 -2.88 -0.10
N PHE A 145 -22.36 -2.13 -0.43
CA PHE A 145 -22.20 -0.76 0.06
C PHE A 145 -23.24 0.20 -0.54
N VAL A 146 -23.55 0.08 -1.83
CA VAL A 146 -24.63 0.86 -2.47
C VAL A 146 -25.98 0.52 -1.84
N VAL A 147 -26.27 -0.76 -1.63
CA VAL A 147 -27.48 -1.21 -0.93
C VAL A 147 -27.55 -0.62 0.49
N PHE A 148 -26.44 -0.60 1.22
CA PHE A 148 -26.37 0.02 2.54
C PHE A 148 -26.72 1.52 2.48
N VAL A 149 -26.16 2.28 1.57
CA VAL A 149 -26.45 3.72 1.46
C VAL A 149 -27.93 3.96 1.12
N LEU A 150 -28.46 3.24 0.13
CA LEU A 150 -29.87 3.36 -0.27
C LEU A 150 -30.82 2.94 0.88
N TRP A 151 -30.51 1.84 1.55
CA TRP A 151 -31.23 1.39 2.73
C TRP A 151 -31.24 2.43 3.84
N SER A 152 -30.08 3.00 4.17
CA SER A 152 -29.96 4.00 5.23
C SER A 152 -30.80 5.25 4.92
N VAL A 153 -30.75 5.75 3.68
CA VAL A 153 -31.58 6.90 3.26
C VAL A 153 -33.07 6.55 3.36
N TYR A 154 -33.48 5.36 2.89
CA TYR A 154 -34.87 4.91 2.98
C TYR A 154 -35.33 4.77 4.43
N ALA A 155 -34.56 4.06 5.27
CA ALA A 155 -34.93 3.77 6.65
C ALA A 155 -35.05 5.05 7.49
N TYR A 156 -34.07 5.97 7.42
CA TYR A 156 -34.18 7.26 8.09
C TYR A 156 -35.37 8.10 7.57
N THR A 157 -35.70 8.02 6.28
CA THR A 157 -36.85 8.72 5.72
C THR A 157 -38.15 8.17 6.31
N VAL A 158 -38.30 6.85 6.46
CA VAL A 158 -39.45 6.21 7.09
C VAL A 158 -39.59 6.63 8.54
N VAL A 159 -38.51 6.61 9.32
CA VAL A 159 -38.46 7.07 10.72
C VAL A 159 -38.90 8.54 10.81
N ASN A 160 -38.36 9.41 9.95
CA ASN A 160 -38.76 10.82 9.92
C ASN A 160 -40.23 11.03 9.60
N LEU A 161 -40.80 10.25 8.68
CA LEU A 161 -42.24 10.32 8.35
C LEU A 161 -43.10 9.87 9.56
N ALA A 162 -42.66 8.89 10.33
CA ALA A 162 -43.35 8.41 11.53
C ALA A 162 -43.29 9.45 12.66
N ILE A 163 -42.21 10.17 12.82
CA ILE A 163 -42.03 11.20 13.87
C ILE A 163 -42.73 12.53 13.50
N LEU A 164 -42.92 12.82 12.20
CA LEU A 164 -43.49 14.11 11.75
C LEU A 164 -44.81 14.53 12.44
N PRO A 165 -45.77 13.64 12.74
CA PRO A 165 -46.99 14.00 13.46
C PRO A 165 -46.75 14.51 14.87
N SER A 166 -45.65 14.11 15.55
CA SER A 166 -45.35 14.52 16.93
C SER A 166 -45.01 16.01 17.06
N TYR A 167 -44.67 16.68 15.94
CA TYR A 167 -44.42 18.14 15.92
C TYR A 167 -45.69 19.01 15.97
N GLY A 168 -46.87 18.42 16.19
CA GLY A 168 -48.15 19.11 16.33
C GLY A 168 -48.82 19.47 14.99
N SER A 169 -49.80 20.38 15.03
CA SER A 169 -50.56 20.79 13.85
C SER A 169 -49.80 21.81 13.00
N LEU A 170 -48.92 21.30 12.14
CA LEU A 170 -48.18 22.11 11.18
C LEU A 170 -49.01 22.42 9.94
N THR A 171 -48.91 23.64 9.42
CA THR A 171 -49.42 23.99 8.10
C THR A 171 -48.71 23.18 7.00
N PRO A 172 -49.29 23.00 5.79
CA PRO A 172 -48.67 22.26 4.72
C PRO A 172 -47.30 22.83 4.29
N GLY A 173 -47.10 24.16 4.45
CA GLY A 173 -45.82 24.81 4.22
C GLY A 173 -44.77 24.47 5.25
N GLU A 174 -45.08 24.59 6.52
CA GLU A 174 -44.21 24.23 7.63
C GLU A 174 -43.84 22.75 7.62
N LYS A 175 -44.80 21.86 7.27
CA LYS A 175 -44.57 20.44 7.12
C LYS A 175 -43.49 20.13 6.08
N ARG A 176 -43.53 20.81 4.93
CA ARG A 176 -42.50 20.67 3.89
C ARG A 176 -41.13 21.15 4.35
N VAL A 177 -41.06 22.28 5.06
CA VAL A 177 -39.79 22.83 5.60
C VAL A 177 -39.25 21.89 6.68
N GLN A 178 -40.08 21.34 7.56
CA GLN A 178 -39.69 20.39 8.58
C GLN A 178 -39.13 19.09 7.94
N MET A 179 -39.86 18.54 6.95
CA MET A 179 -39.39 17.38 6.19
C MET A 179 -38.01 17.62 5.53
N LEU A 180 -37.81 18.81 4.94
CA LEU A 180 -36.52 19.16 4.34
C LEU A 180 -35.39 19.22 5.39
N GLN A 181 -35.69 19.79 6.59
CA GLN A 181 -34.71 19.82 7.68
C GLN A 181 -34.34 18.42 8.19
N MET A 182 -35.35 17.54 8.36
CA MET A 182 -35.14 16.15 8.76
C MET A 182 -34.36 15.37 7.71
N SER A 183 -34.67 15.58 6.42
CA SER A 183 -33.89 14.99 5.33
C SER A 183 -32.42 15.46 5.32
N ALA A 184 -32.20 16.76 5.57
CA ALA A 184 -30.84 17.29 5.73
C ALA A 184 -30.07 16.56 6.82
N TYR A 185 -30.68 16.36 7.99
CA TYR A 185 -30.07 15.61 9.09
C TYR A 185 -29.75 14.17 8.70
N CYS A 186 -30.64 13.48 7.99
CA CYS A 186 -30.41 12.13 7.48
C CYS A 186 -29.19 12.02 6.57
N PHE A 187 -29.02 12.95 5.62
CA PHE A 187 -27.84 12.97 4.75
C PHE A 187 -26.56 13.14 5.56
N GLY A 188 -26.58 13.93 6.64
CA GLY A 188 -25.46 14.04 7.59
C GLY A 188 -25.14 12.72 8.29
N LEU A 189 -26.17 11.98 8.76
CA LEU A 189 -25.98 10.67 9.41
C LEU A 189 -25.42 9.63 8.44
N VAL A 190 -25.93 9.57 7.21
CA VAL A 190 -25.41 8.65 6.17
C VAL A 190 -23.96 9.00 5.81
N ALA A 191 -23.64 10.30 5.68
CA ALA A 191 -22.28 10.76 5.45
C ALA A 191 -21.33 10.36 6.60
N SER A 192 -21.77 10.49 7.86
CA SER A 192 -21.03 10.04 9.05
C SER A 192 -20.75 8.53 9.01
N SER A 193 -21.73 7.72 8.60
CA SER A 193 -21.54 6.28 8.42
C SER A 193 -20.50 5.96 7.33
N CYS A 194 -20.54 6.70 6.21
CA CYS A 194 -19.54 6.57 5.14
C CYS A 194 -18.12 6.99 5.61
N LEU A 195 -18.01 8.00 6.50
CA LEU A 195 -16.74 8.44 7.08
C LEU A 195 -16.04 7.35 7.90
N SER A 196 -16.80 6.42 8.51
CA SER A 196 -16.22 5.29 9.24
C SER A 196 -15.28 4.42 8.38
N PHE A 197 -15.51 4.40 7.08
CA PHE A 197 -14.71 3.64 6.12
C PHE A 197 -13.63 4.46 5.41
N LEU A 198 -13.70 5.80 5.43
CA LEU A 198 -12.87 6.68 4.60
C LEU A 198 -11.38 6.56 4.89
N PHE A 199 -10.98 6.42 6.15
CA PHE A 199 -9.58 6.41 6.57
C PHE A 199 -8.96 5.01 6.57
N LEU A 200 -9.75 3.94 6.52
CA LEU A 200 -9.25 2.55 6.53
C LEU A 200 -8.35 2.21 5.31
N PRO A 201 -8.68 2.65 4.06
CA PRO A 201 -7.90 2.29 2.89
C PRO A 201 -6.59 3.07 2.72
N VAL A 202 -6.34 4.13 3.49
CA VAL A 202 -5.21 5.05 3.27
C VAL A 202 -4.09 4.93 4.30
N ALA A 203 -4.22 4.07 5.28
CA ALA A 203 -3.15 3.71 6.19
C ALA A 203 -2.20 2.71 5.50
N ARG A 204 -1.00 3.15 5.08
CA ARG A 204 -0.08 2.36 4.24
C ARG A 204 0.39 1.07 4.91
N GLY A 205 0.70 1.14 6.21
CA GLY A 205 1.09 0.00 7.04
C GLY A 205 -0.07 -0.64 7.81
N SER A 206 -1.33 -0.45 7.35
CA SER A 206 -2.51 -0.91 8.05
C SER A 206 -2.51 -2.42 8.26
N ILE A 207 -2.62 -2.83 9.53
CA ILE A 207 -2.77 -4.24 9.89
C ILE A 207 -4.05 -4.85 9.30
N LEU A 208 -5.09 -4.04 9.07
CA LEU A 208 -6.33 -4.48 8.44
C LEU A 208 -6.14 -4.78 6.95
N LEU A 209 -5.38 -3.96 6.22
CA LEU A 209 -5.05 -4.21 4.82
C LEU A 209 -4.16 -5.45 4.68
N ARG A 210 -3.20 -5.64 5.60
CA ARG A 210 -2.37 -6.85 5.68
C ARG A 210 -3.20 -8.10 5.94
N LEU A 211 -4.21 -8.01 6.84
CA LEU A 211 -5.12 -9.12 7.18
C LEU A 211 -5.88 -9.65 5.95
N ILE A 212 -6.30 -8.75 5.05
CA ILE A 212 -7.05 -9.11 3.82
C ILE A 212 -6.16 -9.23 2.59
N ASP A 213 -4.84 -9.07 2.76
CA ASP A 213 -3.81 -9.10 1.69
C ASP A 213 -4.13 -8.14 0.52
N VAL A 214 -4.61 -6.94 0.84
CA VAL A 214 -4.87 -5.86 -0.13
C VAL A 214 -3.83 -4.77 0.07
N PRO A 215 -2.91 -4.57 -0.88
CA PRO A 215 -1.91 -3.52 -0.74
C PRO A 215 -2.52 -2.13 -0.90
N PHE A 216 -1.85 -1.14 -0.30
CA PHE A 216 -2.29 0.26 -0.24
C PHE A 216 -2.66 0.85 -1.61
N GLU A 217 -1.87 0.56 -2.65
CA GLU A 217 -2.11 1.06 -4.01
C GLU A 217 -3.46 0.60 -4.58
N HIS A 218 -3.93 -0.59 -4.22
CA HIS A 218 -5.25 -1.10 -4.61
C HIS A 218 -6.36 -0.53 -3.71
N ALA A 219 -6.08 -0.34 -2.42
CA ALA A 219 -7.06 0.17 -1.46
C ALA A 219 -7.42 1.64 -1.70
N THR A 220 -6.49 2.46 -2.25
CA THR A 220 -6.67 3.90 -2.47
C THR A 220 -7.89 4.22 -3.35
N LYS A 221 -8.29 3.36 -4.29
CA LYS A 221 -9.50 3.57 -5.12
C LYS A 221 -10.77 3.65 -4.28
N TYR A 222 -10.88 2.90 -3.19
CA TYR A 222 -12.04 2.94 -2.27
C TYR A 222 -12.12 4.27 -1.54
N HIS A 223 -10.97 4.82 -1.10
CA HIS A 223 -10.90 6.16 -0.53
C HIS A 223 -11.42 7.23 -1.51
N ILE A 224 -11.01 7.15 -2.76
CA ILE A 224 -11.45 8.11 -3.81
C ILE A 224 -12.97 8.01 -4.01
N TRP A 225 -13.54 6.81 -4.11
CA TRP A 225 -14.97 6.64 -4.30
C TRP A 225 -15.77 7.10 -3.09
N LEU A 226 -15.33 6.75 -1.88
CA LEU A 226 -15.95 7.20 -0.63
C LEU A 226 -15.88 8.72 -0.48
N GLY A 227 -14.72 9.33 -0.78
CA GLY A 227 -14.55 10.77 -0.72
C GLY A 227 -15.52 11.52 -1.64
N ASN A 228 -15.70 11.05 -2.89
CA ASN A 228 -16.70 11.61 -3.81
C ASN A 228 -18.13 11.49 -3.26
N LEU A 229 -18.49 10.32 -2.71
CA LEU A 229 -19.81 10.08 -2.14
C LEU A 229 -20.06 10.96 -0.90
N ILE A 230 -19.09 11.06 0.00
CA ILE A 230 -19.19 11.87 1.23
C ILE A 230 -19.38 13.34 0.86
N ILE A 231 -18.57 13.89 -0.05
CA ILE A 231 -18.74 15.29 -0.49
C ILE A 231 -20.09 15.52 -1.12
N PHE A 232 -20.61 14.58 -1.90
CA PHE A 232 -21.96 14.66 -2.44
C PHE A 232 -23.01 14.72 -1.31
N LEU A 233 -22.96 13.80 -0.35
CA LEU A 233 -23.93 13.73 0.76
C LEU A 233 -23.87 14.97 1.66
N VAL A 234 -22.67 15.45 2.03
CA VAL A 234 -22.56 16.65 2.87
C VAL A 234 -22.92 17.93 2.12
N THR A 235 -22.76 17.96 0.79
CA THR A 235 -23.25 19.08 -0.04
C THR A 235 -24.77 19.13 -0.02
N VAL A 236 -25.44 17.98 -0.19
CA VAL A 236 -26.91 17.90 -0.10
C VAL A 236 -27.39 18.28 1.31
N HIS A 237 -26.71 17.76 2.35
CA HIS A 237 -26.96 18.11 3.77
C HIS A 237 -26.91 19.65 3.96
N GLY A 238 -25.83 20.30 3.56
CA GLY A 238 -25.65 21.75 3.71
C GLY A 238 -26.63 22.57 2.89
N LEU A 239 -26.89 22.18 1.62
CA LEU A 239 -27.88 22.86 0.76
C LEU A 239 -29.28 22.80 1.33
N CYS A 240 -29.73 21.64 1.85
CA CYS A 240 -31.04 21.51 2.46
C CYS A 240 -31.17 22.43 3.69
N TYR A 241 -30.14 22.50 4.56
CA TYR A 241 -30.16 23.44 5.69
C TYR A 241 -30.15 24.90 5.23
N MET A 242 -29.38 25.26 4.22
CA MET A 242 -29.35 26.62 3.65
C MET A 242 -30.73 27.04 3.11
N ILE A 243 -31.44 26.14 2.42
CA ILE A 243 -32.79 26.37 1.93
C ILE A 243 -33.75 26.59 3.10
N VAL A 244 -33.70 25.75 4.15
CA VAL A 244 -34.50 25.88 5.36
C VAL A 244 -34.28 27.23 6.06
N TRP A 245 -33.01 27.62 6.23
CA TRP A 245 -32.62 28.88 6.85
C TRP A 245 -33.06 30.10 6.02
N PHE A 246 -32.97 29.97 4.68
CA PHE A 246 -33.46 31.01 3.76
C PHE A 246 -34.93 31.22 3.87
N ILE A 247 -35.77 30.14 3.87
CA ILE A 247 -37.21 30.20 4.00
C ILE A 247 -37.59 30.81 5.37
N ARG A 248 -36.82 30.51 6.42
CA ARG A 248 -37.04 31.05 7.78
C ARG A 248 -36.49 32.46 8.00
N GLY A 249 -35.73 33.03 7.04
CA GLY A 249 -35.09 34.35 7.16
C GLY A 249 -33.94 34.43 8.18
N ILE A 250 -33.31 33.33 8.53
CA ILE A 250 -32.29 33.24 9.59
C ILE A 250 -30.93 32.82 9.11
N VAL A 251 -30.60 32.96 7.82
CA VAL A 251 -29.35 32.45 7.18
C VAL A 251 -28.09 32.91 7.93
N LEU A 252 -27.88 34.23 8.05
CA LEU A 252 -26.66 34.75 8.67
C LEU A 252 -26.52 34.31 10.14
N LYS A 253 -27.62 34.37 10.90
CA LYS A 253 -27.62 33.90 12.29
C LYS A 253 -27.24 32.45 12.41
N SER A 254 -27.81 31.59 11.55
CA SER A 254 -27.57 30.15 11.61
C SER A 254 -26.18 29.74 11.14
N ILE A 255 -25.60 30.42 10.13
CA ILE A 255 -24.24 30.14 9.66
C ILE A 255 -23.18 30.38 10.74
N ILE A 256 -23.30 31.45 11.51
CA ILE A 256 -22.33 31.81 12.56
C ILE A 256 -22.65 31.18 13.90
N GLU A 257 -23.78 30.47 14.02
CA GLU A 257 -24.24 29.89 15.28
C GLU A 257 -23.27 28.83 15.80
N TRP A 258 -22.88 28.98 17.06
CA TRP A 258 -22.04 28.05 17.80
C TRP A 258 -22.84 27.51 18.99
N LYS A 259 -23.55 26.42 18.77
CA LYS A 259 -24.41 25.84 19.81
C LYS A 259 -23.60 25.14 20.89
N SER A 260 -24.08 25.20 22.10
CA SER A 260 -23.54 24.42 23.22
C SER A 260 -24.03 22.97 23.19
N ASP A 261 -25.28 22.79 22.73
CA ASP A 261 -25.93 21.50 22.59
C ASP A 261 -26.38 21.31 21.12
N GLY A 262 -26.08 20.14 20.56
CA GLY A 262 -26.29 19.85 19.16
C GLY A 262 -25.14 20.33 18.24
N GLY A 263 -25.36 20.26 16.94
CA GLY A 263 -24.35 20.57 15.93
C GLY A 263 -23.96 22.05 15.89
N ALA A 264 -22.66 22.37 16.07
CA ALA A 264 -22.14 23.72 15.89
C ALA A 264 -22.08 24.07 14.39
N ASN A 265 -23.03 24.88 13.92
CA ASN A 265 -23.21 25.17 12.49
C ASN A 265 -21.98 25.86 11.88
N CYS A 266 -21.38 26.84 12.57
CA CYS A 266 -20.19 27.52 12.12
C CYS A 266 -19.02 26.54 11.86
N ALA A 267 -18.77 25.62 12.80
CA ALA A 267 -17.76 24.58 12.63
C ALA A 267 -18.06 23.67 11.44
N GLY A 268 -19.36 23.36 11.19
CA GLY A 268 -19.81 22.58 10.04
C GLY A 268 -19.54 23.27 8.71
N VAL A 269 -19.80 24.59 8.61
CA VAL A 269 -19.48 25.39 7.41
C VAL A 269 -17.98 25.39 7.12
N ILE A 270 -17.15 25.55 8.15
CA ILE A 270 -15.70 25.52 8.02
C ILE A 270 -15.23 24.13 7.58
N THR A 271 -15.78 23.07 8.19
CA THR A 271 -15.51 21.66 7.79
C THR A 271 -15.81 21.45 6.31
N TYR A 272 -16.98 21.89 5.86
CA TYR A 272 -17.38 21.79 4.46
C TYR A 272 -16.43 22.54 3.53
N ALA A 273 -16.02 23.76 3.88
CA ALA A 273 -15.09 24.56 3.09
C ALA A 273 -13.75 23.83 2.89
N PHE A 274 -13.17 23.27 3.96
CA PHE A 274 -11.94 22.47 3.84
C PHE A 274 -12.17 21.17 3.06
N GLY A 275 -13.24 20.43 3.32
CA GLY A 275 -13.58 19.21 2.60
C GLY A 275 -13.79 19.46 1.10
N PHE A 276 -14.48 20.51 0.74
CA PHE A 276 -14.72 20.91 -0.65
C PHE A 276 -13.42 21.30 -1.37
N LEU A 277 -12.54 22.07 -0.71
CA LEU A 277 -11.24 22.45 -1.26
C LEU A 277 -10.33 21.22 -1.49
N ILE A 278 -10.28 20.29 -0.52
CA ILE A 278 -9.57 19.01 -0.65
C ILE A 278 -10.11 18.23 -1.86
N TRP A 279 -11.43 18.12 -1.98
CA TRP A 279 -12.08 17.37 -3.06
C TRP A 279 -11.84 18.02 -4.42
N LEU A 280 -12.00 19.36 -4.54
CA LEU A 280 -11.82 20.10 -5.79
C LEU A 280 -10.41 19.91 -6.35
N THR A 281 -9.39 19.99 -5.49
CA THR A 281 -7.99 19.82 -5.89
C THR A 281 -7.62 18.36 -6.15
N ALA A 282 -8.37 17.40 -5.60
CA ALA A 282 -8.20 15.97 -5.84
C ALA A 282 -8.81 15.48 -7.16
N LEU A 283 -9.65 16.28 -7.83
CA LEU A 283 -10.23 15.93 -9.12
C LEU A 283 -9.15 15.60 -10.16
N PRO A 284 -9.32 14.52 -10.97
CA PRO A 284 -8.28 14.06 -11.90
C PRO A 284 -7.69 15.13 -12.83
N PRO A 285 -8.48 16.06 -13.41
CA PRO A 285 -7.92 17.13 -14.25
C PRO A 285 -6.98 18.07 -13.48
N VAL A 286 -7.34 18.46 -12.24
CA VAL A 286 -6.55 19.36 -11.41
C VAL A 286 -5.30 18.64 -10.89
N ARG A 287 -5.47 17.46 -10.32
CA ARG A 287 -4.37 16.65 -9.74
C ARG A 287 -3.31 16.30 -10.78
N ARG A 288 -3.70 15.92 -12.00
CA ARG A 288 -2.76 15.58 -13.09
C ARG A 288 -2.02 16.80 -13.61
N LYS A 289 -2.67 17.97 -13.66
CA LYS A 289 -2.06 19.21 -14.14
C LYS A 289 -1.15 19.85 -13.09
N ASN A 290 -1.55 19.81 -11.82
CA ASN A 290 -0.82 20.45 -10.73
C ASN A 290 -0.83 19.55 -9.47
N PHE A 291 0.04 18.54 -9.48
CA PHE A 291 0.17 17.58 -8.38
C PHE A 291 0.56 18.24 -7.06
N GLN A 292 1.38 19.30 -7.10
CA GLN A 292 1.82 20.01 -5.89
C GLN A 292 0.64 20.68 -5.18
N LEU A 293 -0.25 21.35 -5.94
CA LEU A 293 -1.46 21.95 -5.38
C LEU A 293 -2.30 20.90 -4.66
N PHE A 294 -2.61 19.78 -5.33
CA PHE A 294 -3.32 18.66 -4.73
C PHE A 294 -2.61 18.19 -3.45
N PHE A 295 -1.31 17.95 -3.51
CA PHE A 295 -0.55 17.40 -2.40
C PHE A 295 -0.62 18.29 -1.15
N TYR A 296 -0.42 19.61 -1.30
CA TYR A 296 -0.44 20.54 -0.15
C TYR A 296 -1.87 20.79 0.37
N THR A 297 -2.84 20.98 -0.51
CA THR A 297 -4.22 21.20 -0.07
C THR A 297 -4.83 19.96 0.59
N HIS A 298 -4.40 18.76 0.18
CA HIS A 298 -4.90 17.53 0.79
C HIS A 298 -4.51 17.41 2.28
N HIS A 299 -3.43 18.07 2.73
CA HIS A 299 -3.06 18.09 4.16
C HIS A 299 -4.03 18.91 5.04
N LEU A 300 -4.94 19.69 4.43
CA LEU A 300 -6.03 20.35 5.15
C LEU A 300 -7.02 19.36 5.78
N TYR A 301 -6.86 18.04 5.51
CA TYR A 301 -7.65 17.01 6.19
C TYR A 301 -7.48 17.09 7.74
N ILE A 302 -6.38 17.60 8.24
CA ILE A 302 -6.17 17.81 9.68
C ILE A 302 -7.19 18.82 10.21
N LEU A 303 -7.33 19.97 9.54
CA LEU A 303 -8.32 20.98 9.89
C LEU A 303 -9.75 20.46 9.68
N PHE A 304 -9.98 19.72 8.61
CA PHE A 304 -11.25 19.05 8.37
C PHE A 304 -11.66 18.15 9.55
N ILE A 305 -10.77 17.32 10.07
CA ILE A 305 -11.04 16.43 11.22
C ILE A 305 -11.30 17.24 12.51
N ILE A 306 -10.51 18.29 12.76
CA ILE A 306 -10.68 19.15 13.96
C ILE A 306 -12.07 19.81 13.93
N PHE A 307 -12.40 20.52 12.86
CA PHE A 307 -13.68 21.20 12.75
C PHE A 307 -14.88 20.25 12.66
N LEU A 308 -14.66 19.05 12.12
CA LEU A 308 -15.66 18.00 12.13
C LEU A 308 -15.96 17.55 13.57
N ALA A 309 -14.95 17.31 14.39
CA ALA A 309 -15.14 16.96 15.81
C ALA A 309 -15.88 18.06 16.58
N LEU A 310 -15.55 19.33 16.30
CA LEU A 310 -16.25 20.49 16.83
C LEU A 310 -17.71 20.59 16.36
N HIS A 311 -18.00 20.17 15.12
CA HIS A 311 -19.35 20.26 14.54
C HIS A 311 -20.31 19.23 15.13
N ILE A 312 -19.89 17.98 15.25
CA ILE A 312 -20.79 16.85 15.54
C ILE A 312 -20.70 16.31 16.97
N GLY A 313 -19.71 16.78 17.76
CA GLY A 313 -19.50 16.35 19.14
C GLY A 313 -18.95 14.93 19.28
N ASP A 314 -18.75 14.49 20.53
CA ASP A 314 -18.10 13.23 20.88
C ASP A 314 -18.90 11.98 20.47
N ALA A 315 -20.21 11.94 20.74
CA ALA A 315 -21.03 10.76 20.45
C ALA A 315 -21.06 10.41 18.96
N ASN A 316 -21.26 11.41 18.07
CA ASN A 316 -21.24 11.18 16.63
C ASN A 316 -19.84 10.99 16.09
N PHE A 317 -18.83 11.72 16.61
CA PHE A 317 -17.43 11.55 16.22
C PHE A 317 -16.92 10.15 16.58
N SER A 318 -17.39 9.56 17.66
CA SER A 318 -17.06 8.19 18.08
C SER A 318 -17.38 7.12 17.05
N LYS A 319 -18.33 7.38 16.14
CA LYS A 319 -18.71 6.41 15.08
C LYS A 319 -17.57 6.08 14.12
N PHE A 320 -16.65 7.03 13.87
CA PHE A 320 -15.53 6.85 12.96
C PHE A 320 -14.15 7.04 13.62
N CYS A 321 -14.10 7.22 14.94
CA CYS A 321 -12.84 7.30 15.69
C CYS A 321 -11.89 6.14 15.40
N GLY A 322 -12.38 4.90 15.31
CA GLY A 322 -11.54 3.72 15.11
C GLY A 322 -10.71 3.80 13.81
N GLY A 323 -11.33 4.21 12.70
CA GLY A 323 -10.65 4.39 11.43
C GLY A 323 -9.63 5.52 11.46
N ILE A 324 -9.99 6.67 12.05
CA ILE A 324 -9.08 7.83 12.20
C ILE A 324 -7.92 7.47 13.13
N PHE A 325 -8.17 6.76 14.23
CA PHE A 325 -7.14 6.38 15.20
C PHE A 325 -6.08 5.47 14.56
N LEU A 326 -6.49 4.43 13.83
CA LEU A 326 -5.57 3.54 13.11
C LEU A 326 -4.79 4.30 12.04
N PHE A 327 -5.41 5.25 11.35
CA PHE A 327 -4.73 6.13 10.40
C PHE A 327 -3.70 7.04 11.09
N MET A 328 -4.02 7.60 12.26
CA MET A 328 -3.10 8.42 13.04
C MET A 328 -1.88 7.60 13.51
N LEU A 329 -2.09 6.36 13.97
CA LEU A 329 -1.00 5.43 14.31
C LEU A 329 -0.06 5.23 13.13
N ASP A 330 -0.60 4.91 11.94
CA ASP A 330 0.20 4.73 10.74
C ASP A 330 0.98 6.01 10.36
N ARG A 331 0.35 7.18 10.43
CA ARG A 331 1.00 8.48 10.14
C ARG A 331 2.12 8.80 11.12
N PHE A 332 1.92 8.56 12.40
CA PHE A 332 2.90 8.83 13.43
C PHE A 332 4.13 7.93 13.31
N LEU A 333 3.92 6.63 13.06
CA LEU A 333 5.00 5.68 12.83
C LEU A 333 5.84 6.06 11.60
N ARG A 334 5.19 6.41 10.49
CA ARG A 334 5.86 6.87 9.25
C ARG A 334 6.65 8.16 9.46
N PHE A 335 6.16 9.06 10.33
CA PHE A 335 6.89 10.28 10.66
C PHE A 335 8.26 9.97 11.31
N PHE A 336 8.35 8.99 12.19
CA PHE A 336 9.61 8.56 12.77
C PHE A 336 10.50 7.82 11.76
N GLN A 337 9.94 6.91 10.99
CA GLN A 337 10.68 6.18 9.97
C GLN A 337 11.29 7.14 8.92
N SER A 338 10.56 8.16 8.53
CA SER A 338 10.99 9.13 7.52
C SER A 338 12.17 10.01 7.94
N ARG A 339 12.64 9.92 9.17
CA ARG A 339 13.77 10.71 9.69
C ARG A 339 15.11 10.00 9.53
N LYS A 340 15.13 8.69 9.29
CA LYS A 340 16.37 7.93 9.06
C LYS A 340 16.88 8.21 7.65
N ASP A 341 18.11 8.65 7.55
CA ASP A 341 18.81 8.77 6.28
C ASP A 341 19.43 7.41 5.92
N VAL A 342 19.29 7.01 4.68
CA VAL A 342 19.76 5.74 4.15
C VAL A 342 20.76 6.01 3.03
N GLU A 343 21.91 5.34 3.07
CA GLU A 343 22.96 5.50 2.09
C GLU A 343 22.57 4.84 0.76
N VAL A 344 22.83 5.54 -0.36
CA VAL A 344 22.75 4.99 -1.71
C VAL A 344 24.12 4.42 -2.04
N ILE A 345 24.17 3.09 -2.21
CA ILE A 345 25.41 2.36 -2.49
C ILE A 345 25.88 2.65 -3.93
N SER A 346 24.94 2.71 -4.87
CA SER A 346 25.23 2.96 -6.27
C SER A 346 24.02 3.62 -6.96
N ALA A 347 24.31 4.53 -7.87
CA ALA A 347 23.33 5.21 -8.70
C ALA A 347 23.76 5.16 -10.16
N THR A 348 22.89 4.70 -11.07
CA THR A 348 23.19 4.50 -12.49
C THR A 348 22.17 5.21 -13.36
N ASN A 349 22.61 6.00 -14.34
CA ASN A 349 21.76 6.60 -15.36
C ASN A 349 21.70 5.72 -16.61
N PHE A 350 20.52 5.20 -16.94
CA PHE A 350 20.30 4.45 -18.18
C PHE A 350 19.98 5.39 -19.35
N PRO A 351 20.37 5.04 -20.59
CA PRO A 351 20.12 5.86 -21.79
C PRO A 351 18.62 6.15 -22.03
N CYS A 352 17.74 5.25 -21.64
CA CYS A 352 16.29 5.40 -21.75
C CYS A 352 15.67 6.42 -20.79
N GLY A 353 16.48 7.16 -20.01
CA GLY A 353 16.00 8.14 -19.03
C GLY A 353 15.56 7.51 -17.71
N THR A 354 15.98 6.28 -17.42
CA THR A 354 15.73 5.61 -16.15
C THR A 354 16.96 5.76 -15.25
N VAL A 355 16.75 5.96 -13.96
CA VAL A 355 17.77 5.98 -12.91
C VAL A 355 17.63 4.69 -12.10
N GLY A 356 18.71 3.92 -11.99
CA GLY A 356 18.82 2.80 -11.07
C GLY A 356 19.47 3.25 -9.77
N LEU A 357 18.85 2.93 -8.64
CA LEU A 357 19.42 3.18 -7.31
C LEU A 357 19.53 1.87 -6.55
N VAL A 358 20.71 1.62 -5.97
CA VAL A 358 20.97 0.54 -5.02
C VAL A 358 21.09 1.18 -3.64
N ILE A 359 20.21 0.80 -2.74
CA ILE A 359 19.99 1.43 -1.44
C ILE A 359 20.34 0.42 -0.35
N CYS A 360 21.02 0.87 0.71
CA CYS A 360 21.36 0.04 1.85
C CYS A 360 20.11 -0.39 2.62
N LYS A 361 20.02 -1.67 3.03
CA LYS A 361 18.95 -2.19 3.90
C LYS A 361 19.52 -2.99 5.07
N PRO A 362 18.80 -3.06 6.22
CA PRO A 362 19.18 -3.95 7.30
C PRO A 362 19.04 -5.43 6.88
N LYS A 363 19.91 -6.30 7.43
CA LYS A 363 19.89 -7.75 7.21
C LYS A 363 18.52 -8.38 7.51
N PHE A 364 17.86 -7.92 8.57
CA PHE A 364 16.55 -8.46 9.01
C PHE A 364 15.35 -7.94 8.22
N LEU A 365 15.55 -7.04 7.25
CA LEU A 365 14.46 -6.54 6.44
C LEU A 365 14.03 -7.59 5.42
N HIS A 366 12.91 -8.23 5.70
CA HIS A 366 12.24 -9.13 4.76
C HIS A 366 11.24 -8.36 3.91
N TYR A 367 11.22 -8.62 2.61
CA TYR A 367 10.27 -8.06 1.68
C TYR A 367 9.93 -9.09 0.61
N ASN A 368 8.83 -8.84 -0.12
CA ASN A 368 8.39 -9.66 -1.24
C ASN A 368 8.91 -9.05 -2.56
N ALA A 369 9.24 -9.85 -3.56
CA ALA A 369 9.62 -9.36 -4.90
C ALA A 369 8.54 -8.45 -5.55
N LEU A 370 7.28 -8.56 -5.10
CA LEU A 370 6.18 -7.66 -5.43
C LEU A 370 6.11 -6.41 -4.54
N GLY A 371 7.12 -6.16 -3.72
CA GLY A 371 7.17 -5.03 -2.81
C GLY A 371 7.46 -3.70 -3.51
N PHE A 372 7.16 -2.62 -2.81
CA PHE A 372 7.51 -1.27 -3.22
C PHE A 372 7.93 -0.42 -2.01
N VAL A 373 8.71 0.62 -2.26
CA VAL A 373 9.17 1.57 -1.25
C VAL A 373 8.79 2.98 -1.65
N PHE A 374 8.60 3.84 -0.65
CA PHE A 374 8.52 5.28 -0.88
C PHE A 374 9.88 5.91 -0.66
N LEU A 375 10.32 6.72 -1.60
CA LEU A 375 11.57 7.46 -1.54
C LEU A 375 11.34 8.95 -1.41
N ARG A 376 12.16 9.59 -0.60
CA ARG A 376 12.30 11.04 -0.50
C ARG A 376 13.76 11.41 -0.62
N VAL A 377 14.08 12.35 -1.48
CA VAL A 377 15.39 12.96 -1.65
C VAL A 377 15.29 14.38 -1.15
N ARG A 378 15.97 14.69 -0.03
CA ARG A 378 15.84 15.98 0.67
C ARG A 378 16.30 17.16 -0.17
N GLU A 379 17.32 16.97 -1.01
CA GLU A 379 17.87 17.96 -1.91
C GLU A 379 16.85 18.38 -2.99
N ILE A 380 15.89 17.48 -3.33
CA ILE A 380 14.85 17.78 -4.30
C ILE A 380 13.59 18.31 -3.63
N SER A 381 13.15 17.64 -2.56
CA SER A 381 11.96 18.05 -1.80
C SER A 381 11.96 17.48 -0.38
N LYS A 382 11.72 18.36 0.61
CA LYS A 382 11.63 17.95 2.02
C LYS A 382 10.35 17.20 2.39
N LEU A 383 9.29 17.28 1.57
CA LEU A 383 7.95 16.77 1.89
C LEU A 383 7.45 15.69 0.94
N GLN A 384 7.92 15.65 -0.31
CA GLN A 384 7.39 14.72 -1.31
C GLN A 384 7.98 13.33 -1.17
N TRP A 385 7.10 12.33 -1.15
CA TRP A 385 7.40 10.90 -1.14
C TRP A 385 6.81 10.27 -2.39
N HIS A 386 7.62 9.52 -3.11
CA HIS A 386 7.21 8.86 -4.34
C HIS A 386 7.37 7.35 -4.24
N PRO A 387 6.35 6.54 -4.64
CA PRO A 387 6.42 5.08 -4.60
C PRO A 387 7.19 4.54 -5.79
N PHE A 388 8.05 3.54 -5.55
CA PHE A 388 8.78 2.81 -6.58
C PHE A 388 8.78 1.31 -6.27
N SER A 389 8.44 0.49 -7.27
CA SER A 389 8.55 -0.95 -7.16
C SER A 389 10.01 -1.35 -6.96
N VAL A 390 10.22 -2.34 -6.11
CA VAL A 390 11.53 -2.95 -5.95
C VAL A 390 11.89 -3.70 -7.23
N SER A 391 13.15 -3.62 -7.65
CA SER A 391 13.66 -4.31 -8.83
C SER A 391 14.70 -5.39 -8.50
N SER A 392 14.95 -5.64 -7.21
CA SER A 392 15.80 -6.74 -6.72
C SER A 392 14.98 -7.80 -6.01
N SER A 393 15.38 -9.08 -6.14
CA SER A 393 14.85 -10.15 -5.30
C SER A 393 15.31 -9.98 -3.84
N PRO A 394 14.51 -10.44 -2.86
CA PRO A 394 14.99 -10.61 -1.49
C PRO A 394 16.25 -11.47 -1.35
N LEU A 395 16.51 -12.31 -2.35
CA LEU A 395 17.64 -13.24 -2.41
C LEU A 395 18.89 -12.69 -3.13
N ASP A 396 18.76 -11.52 -3.81
CA ASP A 396 19.89 -10.89 -4.53
C ASP A 396 21.01 -10.41 -3.59
N GLY A 397 20.67 -10.07 -2.34
CA GLY A 397 21.65 -9.67 -1.35
C GLY A 397 21.05 -9.39 0.03
N LYS A 398 21.87 -9.57 1.06
CA LYS A 398 21.45 -9.41 2.46
C LYS A 398 21.28 -7.94 2.86
N TYR A 399 22.06 -7.03 2.24
CA TYR A 399 22.24 -5.65 2.72
C TYR A 399 21.76 -4.57 1.76
N HIS A 400 21.20 -4.92 0.61
CA HIS A 400 20.76 -3.93 -0.39
C HIS A 400 19.37 -4.22 -0.98
N ILE A 401 18.76 -3.17 -1.51
CA ILE A 401 17.51 -3.18 -2.26
C ILE A 401 17.67 -2.25 -3.47
N SER A 402 17.20 -2.68 -4.63
CA SER A 402 17.33 -1.90 -5.86
C SER A 402 15.98 -1.38 -6.34
N VAL A 403 15.97 -0.18 -6.92
CA VAL A 403 14.80 0.43 -7.56
C VAL A 403 15.17 1.06 -8.90
N LEU A 404 14.23 1.01 -9.86
CA LEU A 404 14.33 1.63 -11.16
C LEU A 404 13.33 2.77 -11.28
N ILE A 405 13.79 3.99 -11.56
CA ILE A 405 13.03 5.22 -11.54
C ILE A 405 13.07 5.87 -12.91
N LYS A 406 11.97 5.86 -13.66
CA LYS A 406 11.88 6.54 -14.95
C LYS A 406 11.67 8.05 -14.75
N ALA A 407 12.45 8.88 -15.42
CA ALA A 407 12.32 10.32 -15.40
C ALA A 407 11.09 10.76 -16.22
N VAL A 408 9.95 11.01 -15.55
CA VAL A 408 8.69 11.38 -16.19
C VAL A 408 8.21 12.76 -15.74
N GLY A 409 8.38 13.10 -14.46
CA GLY A 409 7.95 14.35 -13.85
C GLY A 409 9.12 15.18 -13.31
N ASP A 410 8.85 16.40 -12.88
CA ASP A 410 9.86 17.35 -12.39
C ASP A 410 10.77 16.76 -11.30
N TRP A 411 10.18 16.09 -10.31
CA TRP A 411 10.94 15.45 -9.22
C TRP A 411 11.91 14.37 -9.74
N THR A 412 11.47 13.49 -10.63
CA THR A 412 12.29 12.42 -11.18
C THR A 412 13.35 12.94 -12.18
N TRP A 413 13.08 14.04 -12.87
CA TRP A 413 14.07 14.72 -13.70
C TRP A 413 15.18 15.36 -12.86
N ARG A 414 14.84 16.02 -11.75
CA ARG A 414 15.84 16.56 -10.81
C ARG A 414 16.68 15.45 -10.19
N LEU A 415 16.07 14.31 -9.86
CA LEU A 415 16.82 13.13 -9.38
C LEU A 415 17.87 12.70 -10.41
N ARG A 416 17.47 12.57 -11.68
CA ARG A 416 18.38 12.20 -12.76
C ARG A 416 19.51 13.21 -12.92
N GLN A 417 19.23 14.50 -12.86
CA GLN A 417 20.26 15.54 -12.92
C GLN A 417 21.24 15.45 -11.74
N ASN A 418 20.74 15.25 -10.52
CA ASN A 418 21.60 15.08 -9.34
C ASN A 418 22.54 13.90 -9.50
N VAL A 419 22.05 12.75 -9.97
CA VAL A 419 22.88 11.56 -10.23
C VAL A 419 23.90 11.83 -11.35
N SER A 420 23.53 12.56 -12.41
CA SER A 420 24.49 12.95 -13.47
C SER A 420 25.59 13.88 -12.95
N ASN A 421 25.24 14.84 -12.09
CA ASN A 421 26.19 15.79 -11.51
C ASN A 421 27.18 15.09 -10.56
N LEU A 422 26.72 14.11 -9.78
CA LEU A 422 27.58 13.31 -8.91
C LEU A 422 28.61 12.52 -9.72
N SER A 423 28.21 11.91 -10.83
CA SER A 423 29.14 11.18 -11.72
C SER A 423 30.15 12.09 -12.39
N SER A 424 29.86 13.36 -12.61
CA SER A 424 30.79 14.35 -13.20
C SER A 424 31.78 14.94 -12.20
N GLN A 425 31.43 14.99 -10.91
CA GLN A 425 32.31 15.52 -9.84
C GLN A 425 33.40 14.53 -9.44
N GLU A 426 33.21 13.23 -9.60
CA GLU A 426 34.23 12.20 -9.29
C GLU A 426 35.43 12.22 -10.19
N THR A 427 35.39 12.89 -11.33
CA THR A 427 36.56 13.15 -12.18
C THR A 427 37.51 14.22 -11.62
N GLN A 428 37.12 14.94 -10.54
CA GLN A 428 37.98 15.92 -9.87
C GLN A 428 38.57 15.35 -8.59
N ILE A 429 39.87 15.05 -8.60
CA ILE A 429 40.65 14.19 -7.69
C ILE A 429 40.83 14.70 -6.24
N PHE A 430 40.20 15.79 -5.79
CA PHE A 430 40.58 16.46 -4.53
C PHE A 430 39.52 16.61 -3.42
N GLU A 431 38.26 16.17 -3.62
CA GLU A 431 37.28 16.21 -2.51
C GLU A 431 36.74 14.81 -2.19
N PRO A 432 36.51 14.48 -0.88
CA PRO A 432 35.89 13.22 -0.52
C PRO A 432 34.48 13.16 -1.13
N PRO A 433 34.08 12.01 -1.73
CA PRO A 433 32.81 11.88 -2.43
C PRO A 433 31.68 12.24 -1.48
N THR A 434 30.84 13.19 -1.87
CA THR A 434 29.63 13.56 -1.14
C THR A 434 28.68 12.37 -1.13
N LYS A 435 28.42 11.82 0.08
CA LYS A 435 27.50 10.69 0.25
C LYS A 435 26.09 11.09 -0.21
N PHE A 436 25.54 10.37 -1.17
CA PHE A 436 24.15 10.55 -1.58
C PHE A 436 23.23 9.81 -0.62
N MET A 437 22.39 10.55 0.09
CA MET A 437 21.51 10.00 1.11
C MET A 437 20.04 10.16 0.70
N VAL A 438 19.24 9.14 0.96
CA VAL A 438 17.81 9.14 0.70
C VAL A 438 17.05 8.73 1.97
N ASN A 439 15.81 9.17 2.09
CA ASN A 439 14.92 8.61 3.10
C ASN A 439 14.03 7.56 2.45
N VAL A 440 13.84 6.43 3.12
CA VAL A 440 13.10 5.30 2.63
C VAL A 440 12.00 4.94 3.61
N GLU A 441 10.80 4.69 3.11
CA GLU A 441 9.63 4.26 3.87
C GLU A 441 9.07 2.98 3.23
N GLY A 442 8.83 1.96 4.02
CA GLY A 442 8.42 0.63 3.56
C GLY A 442 9.46 -0.44 3.97
N PRO A 443 9.48 -1.61 3.35
CA PRO A 443 8.71 -2.00 2.16
C PRO A 443 7.23 -2.24 2.42
N TYR A 444 6.43 -2.01 1.41
CA TYR A 444 4.99 -2.28 1.37
C TYR A 444 4.69 -3.28 0.25
N GLY A 445 3.51 -3.87 0.24
CA GLY A 445 3.06 -4.79 -0.80
C GLY A 445 2.21 -5.91 -0.23
N HIS A 446 2.11 -7.00 -0.96
CA HIS A 446 1.37 -8.20 -0.55
C HIS A 446 2.11 -8.98 0.54
N GLU A 447 1.35 -9.57 1.47
CA GLU A 447 1.89 -10.54 2.44
C GLU A 447 2.18 -11.89 1.76
N SER A 448 1.35 -12.28 0.79
CA SER A 448 1.48 -13.54 0.07
C SER A 448 2.41 -13.41 -1.14
N PRO A 449 3.35 -14.34 -1.33
CA PRO A 449 4.21 -14.38 -2.52
C PRO A 449 3.46 -15.02 -3.70
N TYR A 450 2.33 -14.42 -4.12
CA TYR A 450 1.45 -15.06 -5.12
C TYR A 450 2.12 -15.30 -6.48
N HIS A 451 3.21 -14.60 -6.81
CA HIS A 451 4.02 -14.87 -8.00
C HIS A 451 4.70 -16.24 -7.97
N LEU A 452 4.92 -16.81 -6.78
CA LEU A 452 5.48 -18.15 -6.61
C LEU A 452 4.42 -19.26 -6.53
N MET A 453 3.13 -18.89 -6.45
CA MET A 453 2.03 -19.82 -6.19
C MET A 453 1.39 -20.44 -7.42
N TYR A 454 1.83 -20.08 -8.61
CA TYR A 454 1.32 -20.59 -9.89
C TYR A 454 2.42 -21.34 -10.64
N ARG A 455 2.09 -22.51 -11.19
CA ARG A 455 3.02 -23.25 -12.04
C ARG A 455 3.29 -22.51 -13.35
N ASN A 456 2.26 -21.86 -13.89
CA ASN A 456 2.30 -21.13 -15.14
C ASN A 456 2.03 -19.65 -14.89
N LEU A 457 2.92 -18.78 -15.39
CA LEU A 457 2.84 -17.33 -15.20
C LEU A 457 2.85 -16.59 -16.53
N ILE A 458 1.97 -15.59 -16.65
CA ILE A 458 2.01 -14.58 -17.71
C ILE A 458 2.25 -13.24 -17.04
N LEU A 459 3.43 -12.66 -17.28
CA LEU A 459 3.85 -11.37 -16.77
C LEU A 459 3.72 -10.34 -17.88
N VAL A 460 2.93 -9.27 -17.68
CA VAL A 460 2.68 -8.25 -18.72
C VAL A 460 3.16 -6.89 -18.24
N ALA A 461 4.22 -6.37 -18.86
CA ALA A 461 4.85 -5.10 -18.54
C ALA A 461 4.57 -4.01 -19.58
N GLY A 462 4.37 -2.77 -19.12
CA GLY A 462 4.31 -1.57 -19.96
C GLY A 462 5.37 -0.55 -19.57
N GLY A 463 6.37 -0.33 -20.42
CA GLY A 463 7.48 0.60 -20.17
C GLY A 463 8.20 0.31 -18.85
N SER A 464 8.29 1.30 -17.94
CA SER A 464 8.92 1.13 -16.61
C SER A 464 8.23 0.13 -15.68
N GLY A 465 7.03 -0.37 -16.05
CA GLY A 465 6.36 -1.46 -15.34
C GLY A 465 7.10 -2.80 -15.37
N ILE A 466 8.26 -2.88 -16.02
CA ILE A 466 9.16 -4.02 -15.99
C ILE A 466 9.82 -4.22 -14.60
N SER A 467 9.97 -3.14 -13.80
CA SER A 467 10.72 -3.17 -12.52
C SER A 467 10.33 -4.32 -11.59
N PRO A 468 9.04 -4.54 -11.23
CA PRO A 468 8.66 -5.66 -10.36
C PRO A 468 8.92 -7.02 -11.00
N PHE A 469 8.88 -7.12 -12.33
CA PHE A 469 9.10 -8.40 -13.02
C PHE A 469 10.58 -8.79 -13.07
N ILE A 470 11.49 -7.82 -13.03
CA ILE A 470 12.93 -8.06 -12.82
C ILE A 470 13.12 -8.72 -11.45
N ALA A 471 12.50 -8.18 -10.38
CA ALA A 471 12.58 -8.77 -9.05
C ALA A 471 11.95 -10.18 -8.99
N ILE A 472 10.79 -10.40 -9.63
CA ILE A 472 10.10 -11.69 -9.69
C ILE A 472 10.95 -12.74 -10.42
N LEU A 473 11.49 -12.39 -11.60
CA LEU A 473 12.33 -13.31 -12.36
C LEU A 473 13.61 -13.65 -11.60
N SER A 474 14.26 -12.66 -10.99
CA SER A 474 15.44 -12.89 -10.15
C SER A 474 15.10 -13.80 -8.96
N ASP A 475 13.95 -13.60 -8.29
CA ASP A 475 13.51 -14.44 -7.17
C ASP A 475 13.27 -15.89 -7.60
N ILE A 476 12.57 -16.12 -8.72
CA ILE A 476 12.32 -17.46 -9.26
C ILE A 476 13.65 -18.14 -9.63
N LEU A 477 14.56 -17.42 -10.30
CA LEU A 477 15.86 -17.96 -10.73
C LEU A 477 16.73 -18.37 -9.53
N HIS A 478 16.82 -17.51 -8.50
CA HIS A 478 17.56 -17.85 -7.28
C HIS A 478 16.98 -19.08 -6.57
N ARG A 479 15.65 -19.18 -6.50
CA ARG A 479 14.99 -20.32 -5.86
C ARG A 479 15.21 -21.63 -6.60
N VAL A 480 15.14 -21.59 -7.93
CA VAL A 480 15.42 -22.77 -8.76
C VAL A 480 16.89 -23.18 -8.58
N LYS A 481 17.84 -22.24 -8.64
CA LYS A 481 19.26 -22.49 -8.44
C LYS A 481 19.57 -23.08 -7.06
N ASP A 482 18.96 -22.51 -6.01
CA ASP A 482 19.20 -22.93 -4.62
C ASP A 482 18.33 -24.12 -4.19
N SER A 483 17.53 -24.70 -5.10
CA SER A 483 16.56 -25.77 -4.82
C SER A 483 15.56 -25.43 -3.71
N LYS A 484 15.21 -24.15 -3.57
CA LYS A 484 14.20 -23.67 -2.65
C LYS A 484 12.79 -23.89 -3.20
N PRO A 485 11.76 -23.99 -2.34
CA PRO A 485 10.38 -24.15 -2.78
C PRO A 485 9.97 -23.05 -3.78
N CYS A 486 9.55 -23.47 -4.98
CA CYS A 486 9.12 -22.60 -6.08
C CYS A 486 8.22 -23.39 -7.01
N LEU A 487 6.99 -22.89 -7.28
CA LEU A 487 6.05 -23.59 -8.18
C LEU A 487 6.19 -23.22 -9.65
N PRO A 488 6.56 -21.96 -10.05
CA PRO A 488 6.69 -21.59 -11.46
C PRO A 488 7.62 -22.52 -12.24
N ARG A 489 7.12 -22.99 -13.41
CA ARG A 489 7.86 -23.82 -14.37
C ARG A 489 7.85 -23.18 -15.76
N ASP A 490 6.73 -22.56 -16.14
CA ASP A 490 6.56 -21.91 -17.42
C ASP A 490 6.22 -20.44 -17.19
N VAL A 491 7.09 -19.53 -17.64
CA VAL A 491 6.95 -18.09 -17.47
C VAL A 491 7.01 -17.39 -18.82
N ILE A 492 5.93 -16.68 -19.17
CA ILE A 492 5.90 -15.81 -20.35
C ILE A 492 5.95 -14.36 -19.87
N LEU A 493 6.99 -13.63 -20.24
CA LEU A 493 7.10 -12.18 -20.01
C LEU A 493 6.78 -11.43 -21.31
N VAL A 494 5.70 -10.69 -21.33
CA VAL A 494 5.31 -9.79 -22.42
C VAL A 494 5.62 -8.36 -22.03
N TRP A 495 6.56 -7.73 -22.71
CA TRP A 495 6.97 -6.37 -22.39
C TRP A 495 6.80 -5.41 -23.56
N ALA A 496 5.87 -4.46 -23.42
CA ALA A 496 5.61 -3.41 -24.39
C ALA A 496 6.38 -2.13 -24.03
N VAL A 497 7.29 -1.73 -24.92
CA VAL A 497 8.10 -0.51 -24.80
C VAL A 497 7.84 0.44 -25.96
N LYS A 498 8.17 1.70 -25.77
CA LYS A 498 8.04 2.69 -26.85
C LYS A 498 9.24 2.63 -27.80
N ARG A 499 10.44 2.51 -27.27
CA ARG A 499 11.72 2.54 -28.00
C ARG A 499 12.64 1.42 -27.57
N SER A 500 13.49 0.99 -28.46
CA SER A 500 14.52 -0.04 -28.24
C SER A 500 15.53 0.35 -27.15
N SER A 501 15.74 1.66 -26.91
CA SER A 501 16.59 2.17 -25.83
C SER A 501 16.17 1.75 -24.41
N GLU A 502 14.95 1.21 -24.24
CA GLU A 502 14.48 0.65 -22.96
C GLU A 502 14.94 -0.81 -22.74
N ILE A 503 15.29 -1.55 -23.80
CA ILE A 503 15.66 -2.98 -23.74
C ILE A 503 16.83 -3.27 -22.79
N PRO A 504 17.86 -2.40 -22.68
CA PRO A 504 18.96 -2.62 -21.75
C PRO A 504 18.59 -2.74 -20.28
N LEU A 505 17.36 -2.35 -19.88
CA LEU A 505 16.89 -2.58 -18.51
C LEU A 505 16.79 -4.07 -18.17
N LEU A 506 16.65 -4.97 -19.15
CA LEU A 506 16.70 -6.41 -18.92
C LEU A 506 18.08 -6.90 -18.42
N SER A 507 19.15 -6.19 -18.71
CA SER A 507 20.50 -6.55 -18.22
C SER A 507 20.63 -6.43 -16.70
N THR A 508 19.70 -5.77 -16.02
CA THR A 508 19.63 -5.72 -14.55
C THR A 508 19.15 -7.05 -13.94
N ILE A 509 18.55 -7.95 -14.71
CA ILE A 509 18.32 -9.35 -14.31
C ILE A 509 19.69 -10.03 -14.27
N GLY A 510 20.06 -10.67 -13.17
CA GLY A 510 21.34 -11.35 -13.03
C GLY A 510 21.51 -12.50 -14.05
N VAL A 511 22.17 -12.23 -15.16
CA VAL A 511 22.29 -13.11 -16.35
C VAL A 511 22.97 -14.44 -16.05
N LYS A 512 23.90 -14.47 -15.09
CA LYS A 512 24.58 -15.71 -14.68
C LYS A 512 23.63 -16.78 -14.15
N ALA A 513 22.40 -16.38 -13.73
CA ALA A 513 21.37 -17.30 -13.30
C ALA A 513 20.60 -17.94 -14.46
N LEU A 514 20.75 -17.42 -15.70
CA LEU A 514 20.03 -17.90 -16.89
C LEU A 514 20.80 -18.96 -17.70
N ASN A 515 21.89 -19.52 -17.17
CA ASN A 515 22.62 -20.58 -17.86
C ASN A 515 21.67 -21.78 -18.13
N PRO A 516 21.50 -22.22 -19.40
CA PRO A 516 20.57 -23.30 -19.75
C PRO A 516 20.80 -24.61 -18.97
N SER A 517 22.04 -24.88 -18.57
CA SER A 517 22.41 -26.05 -17.78
C SER A 517 22.01 -25.98 -16.29
N SER A 518 21.66 -24.78 -15.77
CA SER A 518 21.24 -24.59 -14.38
C SER A 518 19.71 -24.40 -14.21
N LEU A 519 18.94 -24.41 -15.32
CA LEU A 519 17.51 -24.16 -15.37
C LEU A 519 16.69 -25.46 -15.48
N ASP A 520 17.13 -26.55 -14.84
CA ASP A 520 16.39 -27.81 -14.86
C ASP A 520 14.91 -27.61 -14.52
N GLY A 521 14.06 -27.66 -15.57
CA GLY A 521 12.61 -27.61 -15.50
C GLY A 521 11.97 -26.22 -15.40
N LEU A 522 12.69 -25.10 -15.63
CA LEU A 522 12.13 -23.76 -15.79
C LEU A 522 12.21 -23.28 -17.24
N ASN A 523 11.07 -23.00 -17.84
CA ASN A 523 10.97 -22.45 -19.19
C ASN A 523 10.57 -20.97 -19.12
N VAL A 524 11.46 -20.08 -19.58
CA VAL A 524 11.21 -18.61 -19.61
C VAL A 524 11.18 -18.15 -21.07
N ASN A 525 10.09 -17.48 -21.45
CA ASN A 525 9.91 -16.88 -22.78
C ASN A 525 9.70 -15.37 -22.62
N ILE A 526 10.60 -14.55 -23.13
CA ILE A 526 10.54 -13.09 -23.06
C ILE A 526 10.16 -12.54 -24.44
N GLN A 527 9.01 -11.87 -24.52
CA GLN A 527 8.50 -11.23 -25.73
C GLN A 527 8.52 -9.73 -25.57
N VAL A 528 9.42 -9.05 -26.28
CA VAL A 528 9.53 -7.58 -26.26
C VAL A 528 8.82 -7.02 -27.49
N TYR A 529 7.93 -6.04 -27.28
CA TYR A 529 7.21 -5.33 -28.32
C TYR A 529 7.63 -3.85 -28.34
N VAL A 530 8.40 -3.45 -29.37
CA VAL A 530 8.82 -2.06 -29.58
C VAL A 530 7.74 -1.38 -30.44
N THR A 531 6.96 -0.49 -29.82
CA THR A 531 5.68 -0.01 -30.42
C THR A 531 5.79 1.23 -31.30
N GLN A 532 6.90 2.00 -31.22
CA GLN A 532 7.09 3.25 -31.94
C GLN A 532 8.25 3.21 -32.96
N GLU A 533 8.98 2.11 -33.04
CA GLU A 533 10.05 1.89 -34.02
C GLU A 533 9.67 0.71 -34.90
N LEU A 534 9.70 0.91 -36.23
CA LEU A 534 9.29 -0.09 -37.24
C LEU A 534 10.39 -1.10 -37.51
N GLU A 535 11.65 -0.69 -37.35
CA GLU A 535 12.85 -1.49 -37.63
C GLU A 535 13.87 -1.32 -36.51
N PRO A 536 14.77 -2.30 -36.30
CA PRO A 536 15.89 -2.13 -35.40
C PRO A 536 16.75 -0.95 -35.85
N PRO A 537 17.32 -0.16 -34.94
CA PRO A 537 18.18 0.96 -35.29
C PRO A 537 19.36 0.46 -36.11
N LEU A 538 19.58 1.08 -37.31
CA LEU A 538 20.65 0.72 -38.21
C LEU A 538 22.00 0.90 -37.53
N VAL A 539 22.80 -0.16 -37.53
CA VAL A 539 24.18 -0.17 -37.07
C VAL A 539 25.01 0.62 -38.09
N GLY A 540 25.22 1.96 -37.82
CA GLY A 540 26.25 2.67 -38.58
C GLY A 540 25.90 3.97 -39.30
N SER A 541 25.00 4.82 -38.82
CA SER A 541 24.91 6.18 -39.33
C SER A 541 25.06 7.21 -38.18
N ILE A 542 26.27 7.70 -38.02
CA ILE A 542 26.59 8.89 -37.24
C ILE A 542 26.23 10.10 -38.12
N VAL A 543 25.06 10.69 -37.90
CA VAL A 543 24.78 12.03 -38.43
C VAL A 543 25.09 13.04 -37.32
N ILE A 544 26.25 13.70 -37.47
CA ILE A 544 26.63 14.84 -36.64
C ILE A 544 25.77 16.04 -37.09
N SER A 545 24.68 16.34 -36.39
CA SER A 545 23.98 17.60 -36.51
C SER A 545 24.43 18.52 -35.38
N SER A 546 25.16 19.53 -35.74
CA SER A 546 25.70 20.58 -34.87
C SER A 546 24.59 21.57 -34.49
N LYS A 547 23.75 21.25 -33.54
CA LYS A 547 22.98 22.18 -32.70
C LYS A 547 21.95 21.49 -31.82
N CYS A 548 22.44 20.61 -31.00
CA CYS A 548 21.77 20.17 -29.74
C CYS A 548 22.87 19.43 -28.99
N GLU A 549 22.97 19.62 -27.71
CA GLU A 549 23.82 18.78 -26.87
C GLU A 549 23.31 17.34 -26.98
N SER A 550 23.85 16.63 -27.97
CA SER A 550 23.45 15.30 -28.38
C SER A 550 24.42 14.31 -27.78
N TYR A 551 23.91 13.53 -26.84
CA TYR A 551 24.53 12.29 -26.48
C TYR A 551 24.52 11.35 -27.70
N PRO A 552 25.60 10.64 -28.01
CA PRO A 552 25.70 9.79 -29.20
C PRO A 552 24.69 8.65 -29.13
N ILE A 553 23.95 8.46 -30.21
CA ILE A 553 23.10 7.29 -30.44
C ILE A 553 24.00 6.10 -30.71
N PHE A 554 24.21 5.26 -29.73
CA PHE A 554 24.99 4.03 -29.91
C PHE A 554 24.08 2.86 -30.31
N SER A 555 24.54 2.13 -31.31
CA SER A 555 24.01 0.84 -31.70
C SER A 555 24.15 -0.18 -30.56
N TYR A 556 23.20 -1.13 -30.48
CA TYR A 556 23.19 -2.24 -29.52
C TYR A 556 24.58 -2.95 -29.38
N LYS A 557 25.30 -3.12 -30.47
CA LYS A 557 26.67 -3.69 -30.46
C LYS A 557 27.74 -2.73 -29.90
N SER A 558 27.64 -1.43 -30.16
CA SER A 558 28.61 -0.45 -29.66
C SER A 558 28.36 -0.05 -28.20
N MET A 559 27.16 -0.22 -27.68
CA MET A 559 26.87 -0.02 -26.25
C MET A 559 27.54 -1.09 -25.37
N PHE A 560 27.65 -2.33 -25.86
CA PHE A 560 28.47 -3.37 -25.23
C PHE A 560 29.99 -3.05 -25.32
N VAL A 561 30.42 -2.47 -26.44
CA VAL A 561 31.84 -2.08 -26.64
C VAL A 561 32.18 -0.81 -25.85
N CYS A 562 31.29 0.16 -25.73
CA CYS A 562 31.52 1.33 -24.87
C CYS A 562 31.54 1.01 -23.36
N HIS A 563 30.80 -0.02 -22.92
CA HIS A 563 30.94 -0.53 -21.56
C HIS A 563 32.34 -1.16 -21.34
N LEU A 564 32.97 -1.69 -22.39
CA LEU A 564 34.32 -2.24 -22.34
C LEU A 564 35.44 -1.16 -22.40
N GLN A 565 35.18 0.02 -22.99
CA GLN A 565 36.13 1.14 -23.03
C GLN A 565 36.08 2.03 -21.76
N GLU A 566 34.97 2.04 -21.03
CA GLU A 566 34.85 2.69 -19.72
C GLU A 566 35.34 1.81 -18.55
N GLU A 567 35.83 0.59 -18.80
CA GLU A 567 36.37 -0.28 -17.73
C GLU A 567 37.53 0.37 -16.94
N GLY A 568 38.28 1.26 -17.53
CA GLY A 568 39.31 2.02 -16.82
C GLY A 568 38.78 3.04 -15.82
N GLU A 569 37.61 3.62 -16.06
CA GLU A 569 36.95 4.56 -15.14
C GLU A 569 36.02 3.85 -14.13
N PHE A 570 35.41 2.74 -14.51
CA PHE A 570 34.59 1.91 -13.61
C PHE A 570 35.43 1.18 -12.54
N GLU A 571 36.70 0.82 -12.84
CA GLU A 571 37.61 0.30 -11.81
C GLU A 571 38.00 1.35 -10.76
N LYS A 572 38.05 2.63 -11.11
CA LYS A 572 38.23 3.72 -10.15
C LYS A 572 37.01 3.90 -9.25
N PHE A 573 35.82 3.65 -9.77
CA PHE A 573 34.56 3.65 -9.00
C PHE A 573 34.53 2.52 -7.95
N LYS A 574 35.10 1.36 -8.26
CA LYS A 574 35.20 0.19 -7.36
C LYS A 574 36.06 0.44 -6.12
N SER A 575 37.01 1.33 -6.17
CA SER A 575 37.99 1.51 -5.09
C SER A 575 37.58 2.50 -4.01
N LEU A 576 36.56 3.32 -4.22
CA LEU A 576 36.19 4.45 -3.34
C LEU A 576 35.01 4.20 -2.37
N SER A 577 34.19 3.16 -2.57
CA SER A 577 32.94 2.99 -1.81
C SER A 577 33.02 2.08 -0.58
N VAL A 578 34.18 1.53 -0.23
CA VAL A 578 34.31 0.73 1.00
C VAL A 578 34.94 1.55 2.11
N SER A 579 34.25 2.59 2.53
CA SER A 579 34.50 3.23 3.83
C SER A 579 33.86 2.39 4.93
N ASN A 580 34.69 1.84 5.80
CA ASN A 580 34.41 0.96 6.92
C ASN A 580 33.50 1.51 8.04
N ARG A 581 32.51 2.39 7.77
CA ARG A 581 31.76 3.06 8.83
C ARG A 581 30.33 3.47 8.49
N SER A 582 29.45 2.62 8.01
CA SER A 582 28.01 2.91 8.10
C SER A 582 27.26 1.79 8.84
N ARG A 583 27.74 1.47 10.04
CA ARG A 583 26.95 0.73 11.02
C ARG A 583 25.74 1.57 11.46
N GLY A 584 24.53 1.10 11.28
CA GLY A 584 23.35 1.59 11.97
C GLY A 584 22.48 2.64 11.26
N GLN A 585 22.75 3.02 10.02
CA GLN A 585 21.92 3.95 9.24
C GLN A 585 21.14 3.21 8.14
N GLY A 586 20.33 2.23 8.54
CA GLY A 586 19.50 1.48 7.62
C GLY A 586 18.02 1.85 7.71
N MET A 587 17.21 1.30 6.79
CA MET A 587 15.75 1.40 6.83
C MET A 587 15.21 0.85 8.15
N SER A 588 14.17 1.49 8.72
CA SER A 588 13.48 0.92 9.89
C SER A 588 12.59 -0.24 9.48
N ILE A 589 12.65 -1.35 10.23
CA ILE A 589 11.82 -2.55 10.00
C ILE A 589 10.50 -2.55 10.77
N LEU A 590 10.16 -1.48 11.46
CA LEU A 590 8.92 -1.41 12.22
C LEU A 590 7.68 -1.20 11.33
N VAL A 591 7.86 -0.75 10.08
CA VAL A 591 6.79 -0.43 9.14
C VAL A 591 6.74 -1.42 7.97
N GLY A 592 5.57 -1.58 7.38
CA GLY A 592 5.34 -2.44 6.22
C GLY A 592 5.28 -3.92 6.59
N THR A 593 5.91 -4.75 5.79
CA THR A 593 5.99 -6.20 5.99
C THR A 593 7.04 -6.62 7.03
N GLY A 594 7.57 -5.66 7.81
CA GLY A 594 8.60 -5.88 8.82
C GLY A 594 8.19 -6.76 10.00
N ASP A 595 8.77 -6.50 11.17
CA ASP A 595 8.54 -7.34 12.36
C ASP A 595 7.06 -7.32 12.81
N LYS A 596 6.41 -8.50 12.72
CA LYS A 596 4.98 -8.66 13.06
C LYS A 596 4.70 -8.47 14.54
N GLY A 597 5.64 -8.83 15.40
CA GLY A 597 5.50 -8.73 16.87
C GLY A 597 5.52 -7.28 17.33
N TRP A 598 6.52 -6.52 16.91
CA TRP A 598 6.64 -5.11 17.25
C TRP A 598 5.55 -4.25 16.60
N SER A 599 5.20 -4.54 15.33
CA SER A 599 4.06 -3.89 14.68
C SER A 599 2.75 -4.14 15.43
N GLY A 600 2.56 -5.36 15.96
CA GLY A 600 1.41 -5.70 16.78
C GLY A 600 1.40 -4.96 18.11
N THR A 601 2.51 -4.93 18.83
CA THR A 601 2.67 -4.18 20.09
C THR A 601 2.37 -2.68 19.86
N TYR A 602 2.83 -2.13 18.76
CA TYR A 602 2.57 -0.73 18.37
C TYR A 602 1.09 -0.44 18.11
N VAL A 603 0.28 -1.41 17.69
CA VAL A 603 -1.16 -1.25 17.54
C VAL A 603 -1.89 -1.41 18.89
N ILE A 604 -1.53 -2.45 19.67
CA ILE A 604 -2.25 -2.80 20.91
C ILE A 604 -2.03 -1.74 22.01
N VAL A 605 -0.79 -1.34 22.25
CA VAL A 605 -0.45 -0.45 23.38
C VAL A 605 -1.13 0.91 23.29
N PRO A 606 -1.14 1.63 22.13
CA PRO A 606 -1.91 2.86 22.01
C PRO A 606 -3.42 2.69 22.09
N ILE A 607 -4.00 1.57 21.61
CA ILE A 607 -5.44 1.31 21.77
C ILE A 607 -5.79 1.23 23.26
N LEU A 608 -5.03 0.47 24.04
CA LEU A 608 -5.20 0.39 25.49
C LEU A 608 -4.97 1.74 26.18
N GLY A 609 -3.95 2.49 25.74
CA GLY A 609 -3.67 3.85 26.21
C GLY A 609 -4.81 4.82 25.91
N PHE A 610 -5.46 4.70 24.75
CA PHE A 610 -6.62 5.53 24.40
C PHE A 610 -7.81 5.24 25.33
N ILE A 611 -8.12 3.97 25.58
CA ILE A 611 -9.18 3.57 26.51
C ILE A 611 -8.88 4.10 27.93
N LEU A 612 -7.64 3.98 28.40
CA LEU A 612 -7.21 4.50 29.69
C LEU A 612 -7.38 6.01 29.78
N LEU A 613 -6.88 6.76 28.80
CA LEU A 613 -6.95 8.23 28.79
C LEU A 613 -8.41 8.71 28.70
N LEU A 614 -9.25 8.03 27.93
CA LEU A 614 -10.68 8.37 27.84
C LEU A 614 -11.38 8.14 29.18
N GLY A 615 -11.08 7.02 29.87
CA GLY A 615 -11.61 6.75 31.20
C GLY A 615 -11.16 7.78 32.25
N LEU A 616 -9.88 8.16 32.19
CA LEU A 616 -9.36 9.22 33.07
C LEU A 616 -10.00 10.57 32.79
N LEU A 617 -10.22 10.92 31.52
CA LEU A 617 -10.90 12.13 31.11
C LEU A 617 -12.34 12.17 31.67
N ASP A 618 -13.06 11.06 31.54
CA ASP A 618 -14.44 10.95 32.01
C ASP A 618 -14.54 11.09 33.51
N VAL A 619 -13.75 10.30 34.28
CA VAL A 619 -13.80 10.26 35.74
C VAL A 619 -13.23 11.52 36.38
N CYS A 620 -12.13 12.07 35.85
CA CYS A 620 -11.42 13.18 36.50
C CYS A 620 -11.84 14.57 36.00
N TYR A 621 -12.51 14.64 34.84
CA TYR A 621 -12.79 15.95 34.24
C TYR A 621 -14.25 16.09 33.76
N LEU A 622 -14.76 15.22 32.88
CA LEU A 622 -16.09 15.41 32.31
C LEU A 622 -17.21 15.34 33.37
N ASN A 623 -17.22 14.27 34.16
CA ASN A 623 -18.25 14.06 35.18
C ASN A 623 -18.12 15.03 36.36
N PRO A 624 -16.95 15.27 36.99
CA PRO A 624 -16.85 16.19 38.13
C PRO A 624 -17.21 17.64 37.82
N TYR A 625 -16.98 18.08 36.57
CA TYR A 625 -17.26 19.45 36.16
C TYR A 625 -18.49 19.60 35.28
N ASP A 626 -19.32 18.55 35.14
CA ASP A 626 -20.56 18.52 34.35
C ASP A 626 -20.41 19.13 32.97
N ILE A 627 -19.38 18.69 32.25
CA ILE A 627 -19.03 19.21 30.91
C ILE A 627 -20.02 18.64 29.89
N SER A 628 -21.02 19.44 29.47
CA SER A 628 -22.08 19.05 28.54
C SER A 628 -21.94 19.61 27.13
N TYR A 629 -21.00 20.50 26.87
CA TYR A 629 -20.81 21.12 25.54
C TYR A 629 -20.34 20.10 24.50
N TRP A 630 -21.18 19.77 23.52
CA TRP A 630 -20.90 18.77 22.47
C TRP A 630 -19.60 19.02 21.72
N TRP A 631 -19.42 20.24 21.21
CA TRP A 631 -18.23 20.60 20.45
C TRP A 631 -16.94 20.42 21.27
N TYR A 632 -16.99 20.74 22.58
CA TYR A 632 -15.83 20.65 23.45
C TYR A 632 -15.51 19.20 23.79
N ARG A 633 -16.52 18.38 24.06
CA ARG A 633 -16.33 16.93 24.27
C ARG A 633 -15.76 16.26 23.03
N GLY A 634 -16.24 16.62 21.80
CA GLY A 634 -15.67 16.14 20.54
C GLY A 634 -14.20 16.53 20.36
N LEU A 635 -13.82 17.76 20.73
CA LEU A 635 -12.41 18.19 20.71
C LEU A 635 -11.57 17.42 21.73
N LEU A 636 -12.06 17.22 22.95
CA LEU A 636 -11.36 16.46 23.99
C LEU A 636 -11.14 14.99 23.58
N LEU A 637 -12.14 14.37 22.96
CA LEU A 637 -12.00 13.03 22.42
C LEU A 637 -10.89 12.95 21.37
N LEU A 638 -10.82 13.91 20.44
CA LEU A 638 -9.75 13.99 19.46
C LEU A 638 -8.39 14.21 20.11
N ILE A 639 -8.30 15.07 21.14
CA ILE A 639 -7.07 15.30 21.91
C ILE A 639 -6.61 14.00 22.58
N CYS A 640 -7.52 13.24 23.22
CA CYS A 640 -7.20 11.95 23.82
C CYS A 640 -6.61 10.96 22.78
N MET A 641 -7.16 10.93 21.57
CA MET A 641 -6.62 10.12 20.49
C MET A 641 -5.17 10.53 20.15
N VAL A 642 -4.93 11.83 19.95
CA VAL A 642 -3.59 12.36 19.64
C VAL A 642 -2.61 12.06 20.76
N VAL A 643 -2.97 12.35 22.00
CA VAL A 643 -2.14 12.10 23.18
C VAL A 643 -1.81 10.63 23.33
N SER A 644 -2.79 9.75 23.12
CA SER A 644 -2.56 8.30 23.16
C SER A 644 -1.54 7.85 22.12
N VAL A 645 -1.69 8.29 20.87
CA VAL A 645 -0.76 7.94 19.79
C VAL A 645 0.65 8.45 20.11
N VAL A 646 0.78 9.68 20.60
CA VAL A 646 2.09 10.30 20.88
C VAL A 646 2.76 9.64 22.09
N LEU A 647 2.07 9.48 23.21
CA LEU A 647 2.65 8.94 24.43
C LEU A 647 2.90 7.43 24.32
N PHE A 648 1.86 6.66 24.06
CA PHE A 648 1.96 5.20 24.07
C PHE A 648 2.60 4.65 22.77
N GLY A 649 2.27 5.24 21.63
CA GLY A 649 2.94 4.91 20.36
C GLY A 649 4.41 5.34 20.37
N GLY A 650 4.71 6.55 20.88
CA GLY A 650 6.08 7.04 21.05
C GLY A 650 6.90 6.17 21.99
N PHE A 651 6.30 5.69 23.09
CA PHE A 651 6.95 4.76 24.02
C PHE A 651 7.34 3.45 23.33
N VAL A 652 6.45 2.84 22.56
CA VAL A 652 6.77 1.61 21.82
C VAL A 652 7.87 1.84 20.79
N ILE A 653 7.86 2.97 20.08
CA ILE A 653 8.94 3.34 19.14
C ILE A 653 10.27 3.51 19.85
N ALA A 654 10.29 4.14 21.03
CA ALA A 654 11.51 4.31 21.84
C ALA A 654 12.08 2.95 22.28
N LEU A 655 11.22 2.06 22.76
CA LEU A 655 11.62 0.69 23.11
C LEU A 655 12.17 -0.08 21.90
N TRP A 656 11.51 0.05 20.74
CA TRP A 656 12.00 -0.52 19.49
C TRP A 656 13.40 -0.04 19.14
N HIS A 657 13.65 1.27 19.18
CA HIS A 657 14.97 1.82 18.87
C HIS A 657 16.04 1.36 19.86
N ALA A 658 15.72 1.27 21.15
CA ALA A 658 16.63 0.72 22.15
C ALA A 658 16.98 -0.76 21.86
N TRP A 659 15.98 -1.57 21.48
CA TRP A 659 16.17 -2.96 21.10
C TRP A 659 16.97 -3.10 19.79
N GLU A 660 16.63 -2.31 18.75
CA GLU A 660 17.32 -2.30 17.45
C GLU A 660 18.81 -1.97 17.63
N ASN A 661 19.14 -0.95 18.42
CA ASN A 661 20.52 -0.56 18.72
C ASN A 661 21.29 -1.67 19.44
N LYS A 662 20.64 -2.39 20.37
CA LYS A 662 21.26 -3.51 21.08
C LYS A 662 21.54 -4.68 20.14
N CYS A 663 20.61 -5.00 19.22
CA CYS A 663 20.83 -6.06 18.23
C CYS A 663 21.96 -5.71 17.26
N LEU A 664 22.03 -4.46 16.81
CA LEU A 664 23.10 -3.99 15.91
C LEU A 664 24.49 -3.99 16.58
N SER A 665 24.56 -3.73 17.88
CA SER A 665 25.84 -3.74 18.63
C SER A 665 26.34 -5.17 18.93
N SER A 666 25.49 -6.18 18.90
CA SER A 666 25.87 -7.56 19.19
C SER A 666 26.33 -8.37 17.97
N GLU A 667 26.18 -7.83 16.75
CA GLU A 667 26.64 -8.46 15.51
C GLU A 667 28.02 -7.91 15.11
N GLU A 668 29.08 -8.40 15.77
CA GLU A 668 30.48 -8.08 15.43
C GLU A 668 31.11 -9.23 14.64
N ASP A 669 30.97 -9.23 13.31
CA ASP A 669 31.90 -9.92 12.41
C ASP A 669 32.17 -9.08 11.15
N PRO A 670 33.30 -8.32 11.12
CA PRO A 670 33.62 -7.40 10.02
C PRO A 670 34.18 -8.06 8.76
N ALA A 671 34.55 -9.35 8.83
CA ALA A 671 35.32 -9.98 7.76
C ALA A 671 34.48 -10.53 6.61
N GLU A 672 33.29 -11.09 6.87
CA GLU A 672 32.44 -11.66 5.82
C GLU A 672 31.76 -10.59 4.95
N ASP A 673 31.35 -9.46 5.55
CA ASP A 673 30.55 -8.41 4.88
C ASP A 673 31.34 -7.68 3.78
N SER A 674 32.67 -7.52 3.96
CA SER A 674 33.53 -6.86 2.98
C SER A 674 33.86 -7.75 1.77
N VAL A 675 33.82 -9.07 1.95
CA VAL A 675 34.10 -10.05 0.90
C VAL A 675 32.85 -10.23 0.00
N GLU A 676 31.64 -10.28 0.58
CA GLU A 676 30.38 -10.43 -0.16
C GLU A 676 30.10 -9.20 -1.04
N ALA A 677 30.29 -7.99 -0.52
CA ALA A 677 30.15 -6.76 -1.29
C ALA A 677 31.19 -6.64 -2.42
N ARG A 678 32.43 -7.09 -2.20
CA ARG A 678 33.48 -7.11 -3.22
C ARG A 678 33.23 -8.18 -4.27
N SER A 679 32.79 -9.38 -3.91
CA SER A 679 32.50 -10.45 -4.85
C SER A 679 31.37 -10.10 -5.79
N MET A 680 30.28 -9.48 -5.28
CA MET A 680 29.14 -9.04 -6.10
C MET A 680 29.48 -7.90 -7.07
N LEU A 681 30.37 -6.99 -6.70
CA LEU A 681 30.87 -5.94 -7.58
C LEU A 681 31.83 -6.52 -8.65
N GLN A 682 32.62 -7.54 -8.30
CA GLN A 682 33.56 -8.18 -9.20
C GLN A 682 32.87 -9.15 -10.19
N GLU A 683 31.76 -9.76 -9.80
CA GLU A 683 30.97 -10.64 -10.67
C GLU A 683 30.26 -9.90 -11.81
N ARG A 684 30.06 -8.58 -11.73
CA ARG A 684 29.44 -7.76 -12.79
C ARG A 684 30.39 -7.39 -13.95
N THR A 685 31.63 -7.80 -13.94
CA THR A 685 32.69 -7.30 -14.86
C THR A 685 33.17 -8.29 -15.89
N THR A 686 32.61 -9.45 -16.05
CA THR A 686 32.96 -10.34 -17.16
C THR A 686 32.09 -10.07 -18.39
N PRO A 687 32.64 -9.86 -19.59
CA PRO A 687 31.87 -9.66 -20.82
C PRO A 687 31.20 -10.99 -21.20
N GLU A 688 29.90 -11.11 -20.95
CA GLU A 688 29.12 -12.26 -21.39
C GLU A 688 28.44 -11.98 -22.73
N ARG A 689 28.73 -12.86 -23.70
CA ARG A 689 28.06 -12.96 -24.99
C ARG A 689 26.54 -13.23 -24.78
N ASP A 690 25.75 -12.59 -25.61
CA ASP A 690 24.38 -12.85 -26.13
C ASP A 690 23.53 -14.00 -25.54
N LEU A 691 23.54 -14.21 -24.21
CA LEU A 691 22.68 -15.23 -23.55
C LEU A 691 21.17 -14.90 -23.59
N TYR A 692 20.82 -13.63 -23.87
CA TYR A 692 19.42 -13.24 -23.98
C TYR A 692 18.78 -13.60 -25.34
N SER A 693 19.58 -13.86 -26.40
CA SER A 693 19.06 -14.15 -27.73
C SER A 693 18.21 -15.41 -27.77
N ASP A 694 18.52 -16.41 -26.95
CA ASP A 694 17.87 -17.73 -27.00
C ASP A 694 16.48 -17.73 -26.34
N PHE A 695 16.20 -16.78 -25.43
CA PHE A 695 14.94 -16.70 -24.66
C PHE A 695 14.12 -15.44 -24.96
N THR A 696 14.61 -14.53 -25.81
CA THR A 696 14.00 -13.23 -26.07
C THR A 696 13.65 -13.05 -27.54
N SER A 697 12.39 -12.81 -27.83
CA SER A 697 11.91 -12.37 -29.14
C SER A 697 11.59 -10.87 -29.11
N ILE A 698 12.10 -10.12 -30.13
CA ILE A 698 11.85 -8.67 -30.23
C ILE A 698 10.98 -8.42 -31.47
N ASN A 699 9.83 -7.81 -31.26
CA ASN A 699 8.85 -7.47 -32.28
C ASN A 699 8.79 -5.95 -32.46
N TYR A 700 9.15 -5.42 -33.62
CA TYR A 700 9.13 -4.01 -33.94
C TYR A 700 7.83 -3.60 -34.62
N GLY A 701 7.37 -2.36 -34.38
CA GLY A 701 6.18 -1.76 -34.98
C GLY A 701 4.85 -2.39 -34.59
N ARG A 702 4.85 -3.31 -33.63
CA ARG A 702 3.65 -4.07 -33.23
C ARG A 702 3.33 -3.87 -31.75
N ARG A 703 2.06 -4.01 -31.42
CA ARG A 703 1.59 -4.17 -30.04
C ARG A 703 1.32 -5.64 -29.75
N PRO A 704 1.44 -6.10 -28.48
CA PRO A 704 1.10 -7.47 -28.12
C PRO A 704 -0.38 -7.77 -28.42
N ASP A 705 -0.64 -8.88 -29.09
CA ASP A 705 -2.00 -9.44 -29.25
C ASP A 705 -2.29 -10.40 -28.09
N PHE A 706 -3.00 -9.90 -27.09
CA PHE A 706 -3.32 -10.69 -25.90
C PHE A 706 -4.25 -11.88 -26.21
N LYS A 707 -5.08 -11.79 -27.26
CA LYS A 707 -5.96 -12.89 -27.65
C LYS A 707 -5.14 -14.07 -28.16
N GLU A 708 -4.14 -13.80 -28.98
CA GLU A 708 -3.21 -14.82 -29.49
C GLU A 708 -2.38 -15.42 -28.35
N ILE A 709 -1.75 -14.56 -27.50
CA ILE A 709 -0.89 -14.99 -26.38
C ILE A 709 -1.66 -15.87 -25.40
N PHE A 710 -2.86 -15.46 -24.99
CA PHE A 710 -3.69 -16.22 -24.04
C PHE A 710 -4.29 -17.48 -24.67
N GLY A 711 -4.62 -17.44 -25.97
CA GLY A 711 -5.06 -18.60 -26.73
C GLY A 711 -3.97 -19.67 -26.78
N THR A 712 -2.76 -19.30 -27.21
CA THR A 712 -1.60 -20.20 -27.25
C THR A 712 -1.27 -20.77 -25.87
N ALA A 713 -1.30 -19.95 -24.83
CA ALA A 713 -1.08 -20.41 -23.45
C ALA A 713 -2.18 -21.40 -23.00
N SER A 714 -3.44 -21.13 -23.35
CA SER A 714 -4.56 -22.02 -23.04
C SER A 714 -4.43 -23.40 -23.72
N ASP A 715 -4.01 -23.40 -24.97
CA ASP A 715 -3.86 -24.62 -25.77
C ASP A 715 -2.63 -25.45 -25.31
N SER A 716 -1.54 -24.76 -24.93
CA SER A 716 -0.29 -25.42 -24.54
C SER A 716 -0.32 -25.97 -23.12
N TRP A 717 -0.96 -25.27 -22.17
CA TRP A 717 -0.88 -25.61 -20.75
C TRP A 717 -2.05 -26.42 -20.22
N GLY A 718 -3.18 -26.45 -20.92
CA GLY A 718 -4.35 -27.27 -20.55
C GLY A 718 -5.01 -26.84 -19.25
N ASN A 719 -5.49 -27.82 -18.47
CA ASN A 719 -6.31 -27.59 -17.27
C ASN A 719 -5.45 -27.25 -16.03
N VAL A 720 -4.97 -26.01 -15.95
CA VAL A 720 -4.10 -25.50 -14.88
C VAL A 720 -4.54 -24.11 -14.39
N ASP A 721 -4.06 -23.72 -13.21
CA ASP A 721 -4.15 -22.34 -12.74
C ASP A 721 -3.02 -21.53 -13.37
N ILE A 722 -3.36 -20.43 -14.06
CA ILE A 722 -2.41 -19.50 -14.68
C ILE A 722 -2.45 -18.18 -13.93
N GLY A 723 -1.32 -17.80 -13.33
CA GLY A 723 -1.15 -16.47 -12.74
C GLY A 723 -0.89 -15.43 -13.82
N VAL A 724 -1.71 -14.39 -13.88
CA VAL A 724 -1.52 -13.25 -14.79
C VAL A 724 -1.21 -12.02 -13.94
N ILE A 725 0.00 -11.46 -14.09
CA ILE A 725 0.43 -10.28 -13.34
C ILE A 725 0.69 -9.15 -14.33
N VAL A 726 0.05 -7.99 -14.11
CA VAL A 726 0.14 -6.85 -15.03
C VAL A 726 0.69 -5.63 -14.31
N CYS A 727 1.73 -5.00 -14.89
CA CYS A 727 2.26 -3.73 -14.42
C CYS A 727 2.41 -2.75 -15.59
N GLY A 728 1.66 -1.64 -15.54
CA GLY A 728 1.70 -0.64 -16.61
C GLY A 728 0.47 0.26 -16.62
N PRO A 729 0.27 1.05 -17.70
CA PRO A 729 -0.84 2.00 -17.80
C PRO A 729 -2.21 1.31 -17.75
N GLN A 730 -3.23 2.03 -17.30
CA GLN A 730 -4.60 1.52 -17.13
C GLN A 730 -5.18 0.87 -18.40
N THR A 731 -4.81 1.39 -19.57
CA THR A 731 -5.24 0.80 -20.86
C THR A 731 -4.69 -0.61 -21.05
N LEU A 732 -3.44 -0.85 -20.70
CA LEU A 732 -2.80 -2.18 -20.74
C LEU A 732 -3.49 -3.13 -19.75
N GLN A 733 -3.67 -2.70 -18.51
CA GLN A 733 -4.37 -3.48 -17.47
C GLN A 733 -5.78 -3.86 -17.92
N SER A 734 -6.53 -2.90 -18.49
CA SER A 734 -7.88 -3.15 -19.01
C SER A 734 -7.90 -4.13 -20.17
N SER A 735 -6.91 -4.08 -21.07
CA SER A 735 -6.84 -5.00 -22.21
C SER A 735 -6.60 -6.44 -21.75
N VAL A 736 -5.65 -6.63 -20.83
CA VAL A 736 -5.35 -7.96 -20.25
C VAL A 736 -6.52 -8.47 -19.41
N ALA A 737 -7.13 -7.63 -18.57
CA ALA A 737 -8.29 -8.01 -17.76
C ALA A 737 -9.50 -8.44 -18.62
N LYS A 738 -9.73 -7.75 -19.76
CA LYS A 738 -10.78 -8.14 -20.73
C LYS A 738 -10.52 -9.53 -21.29
N GLU A 739 -9.27 -9.83 -21.61
CA GLU A 739 -8.92 -11.14 -22.15
C GLU A 739 -9.02 -12.24 -21.09
N CYS A 740 -8.52 -12.01 -19.85
CA CYS A 740 -8.73 -12.94 -18.73
C CYS A 740 -10.22 -13.25 -18.51
N ARG A 741 -11.09 -12.21 -18.56
CA ARG A 741 -12.54 -12.38 -18.46
C ARG A 741 -13.11 -13.18 -19.63
N SER A 742 -12.68 -12.87 -20.86
CA SER A 742 -13.14 -13.54 -22.09
C SER A 742 -12.82 -15.04 -22.05
N GLN A 743 -11.60 -15.39 -21.69
CA GLN A 743 -11.16 -16.77 -21.56
C GLN A 743 -11.90 -17.48 -20.42
N GLY A 744 -12.10 -16.83 -19.28
CA GLY A 744 -12.86 -17.38 -18.15
C GLY A 744 -14.33 -17.64 -18.48
N LEU A 745 -14.99 -16.79 -19.28
CA LEU A 745 -16.38 -16.98 -19.72
C LEU A 745 -16.52 -18.07 -20.81
N ARG A 746 -15.49 -18.25 -21.64
CA ARG A 746 -15.45 -19.28 -22.70
C ARG A 746 -14.91 -20.62 -22.22
N ARG A 747 -14.54 -20.70 -20.95
CA ARG A 747 -13.90 -21.86 -20.35
C ARG A 747 -14.70 -23.15 -20.63
N ARG A 748 -14.06 -24.13 -21.27
CA ARG A 748 -14.52 -25.53 -21.30
C ARG A 748 -14.30 -26.15 -19.91
N ARG A 749 -15.01 -27.26 -19.59
CA ARG A 749 -14.86 -27.93 -18.27
C ARG A 749 -13.41 -28.24 -17.90
N ASP A 750 -12.57 -28.51 -18.89
CA ASP A 750 -11.14 -28.85 -18.72
C ASP A 750 -10.19 -27.77 -19.22
N GLY A 751 -10.63 -26.52 -19.30
CA GLY A 751 -9.78 -25.39 -19.67
C GLY A 751 -9.08 -24.74 -18.47
N PRO A 752 -8.02 -23.93 -18.72
CA PRO A 752 -7.27 -23.25 -17.66
C PRO A 752 -8.10 -22.20 -16.93
N VAL A 753 -7.65 -21.83 -15.70
CA VAL A 753 -8.19 -20.70 -14.94
C VAL A 753 -7.16 -19.59 -14.91
N PHE A 754 -7.50 -18.43 -15.45
CA PHE A 754 -6.65 -17.24 -15.42
C PHE A 754 -6.94 -16.40 -14.17
N HIS A 755 -5.92 -16.16 -13.37
CA HIS A 755 -5.99 -15.35 -12.15
C HIS A 755 -5.35 -13.98 -12.41
N PHE A 756 -6.19 -12.96 -12.58
CA PHE A 756 -5.75 -11.60 -12.84
C PHE A 756 -5.27 -10.90 -11.56
N ASN A 757 -4.04 -10.39 -11.59
CA ASN A 757 -3.46 -9.55 -10.53
C ASN A 757 -2.83 -8.31 -11.19
N SER A 758 -3.12 -7.12 -10.67
CA SER A 758 -2.47 -5.89 -11.15
C SER A 758 -1.47 -5.39 -10.11
N HIS A 759 -0.34 -4.86 -10.59
CA HIS A 759 0.70 -4.28 -9.76
C HIS A 759 1.11 -2.93 -10.35
N SER A 760 0.29 -1.91 -10.12
CA SER A 760 0.47 -0.59 -10.73
C SER A 760 0.00 0.52 -9.81
N PHE A 761 0.80 1.58 -9.72
CA PHE A 761 0.47 2.77 -8.97
C PHE A 761 -0.39 3.71 -9.84
N ASN A 762 -1.68 3.77 -9.56
CA ASN A 762 -2.61 4.74 -10.17
C ASN A 762 -2.77 6.00 -9.30
N LEU A 763 -1.69 6.45 -8.66
CA LEU A 763 -1.67 7.58 -7.73
C LEU A 763 -1.71 8.93 -8.43
#